data_0d2dbcf0669ba5a457e2e0d7ab1048b5
#
_entry.id   0d2dbcf0669ba5a457e2e0d7ab1048b5
#
_cell.length_a   1.000
_cell.length_b   1.000
_cell.length_c   1.000
_cell.angle_alpha   90.00
_cell.angle_beta   90.00
_cell.angle_gamma   90.00
#
_symmetry.space_group_name_H-M   'P 1'
#
loop_
_entity.id
_entity.type
_entity.pdbx_description
1 polymer ?
#
loop_
_entity_poly.entity_id
_entity_poly.type
_entity_poly.pdbx_seq_one_letter_code
_entity_poly.pdbx_strand_id
1 'polypeptide(L)'
;MRKVALITDGWRRLFTYAWPAGILQRIKETNEEVNLYIFNSTGNWSRDAGYNRAEYNIFNLPDLSEFDGILLELNNISSPAVLAEVIHKAKQSHLPVVSIANELEDFYYVGIDNYSAMKQVIAHMHEVHDCKKFWLLVGANSNYESSCRLQGMLDYAKEHKIKIDKNDIWYGSFDYKSGLEGYRHLWDTHKELPDAIICINDNVAVAVCEAAAQMGFTAPKDFRITGFDNFDKAGFYTPSITTVGHIREEAAYKGMDILLKIWAGESVPRYNFTNTEMLWQESCGCGKGSSRDARAHLKDQIMYSVESEEFDEEVLSMEAEMMQCNTVEEMMYCIPQCIPSLKCDAMYLVLDDHLNAYKKETEKSIHLDATPLDEGFSLHGYPRRMQMTFAYERDQRLDLDRQEVDGIFPTFDYPKPGQDFLFLPLHFGERTVGYVAIRNAVYMMEKQYLFQIMNALTRSMENLHKKEMLAYMNRKLSSLYIMDTLTGMYNRMGYQRLGEESFRVSRLNNRKLLILFVDLDRLKYINDTFGHEYGDMAICAAARALMQCSSRDAVPARTGGDEFVLIQTYQSDEVSRELVLRIRRTLEAEGKAQKLPFPLSMSIGTVVTDPESEQTFADYVKIADSRMYEEKVQKRVTRK
;
A
#
# COMPACT_ATOMS: atom_id res chain seq x y z
N MET A 1 -3.16 -32.56 -7.34
CA MET A 1 -4.05 -31.36 -7.32
C MET A 1 -3.45 -30.31 -8.24
N ARG A 2 -4.24 -29.80 -9.21
CA ARG A 2 -3.78 -28.80 -10.16
C ARG A 2 -3.95 -27.38 -9.60
N LYS A 3 -3.10 -26.47 -10.03
CA LYS A 3 -3.06 -25.07 -9.60
C LYS A 3 -3.25 -24.16 -10.81
N VAL A 4 -4.24 -23.29 -10.75
CA VAL A 4 -4.51 -22.31 -11.80
C VAL A 4 -4.27 -20.90 -11.25
N ALA A 5 -3.43 -20.12 -11.93
CA ALA A 5 -3.27 -18.71 -11.65
C ALA A 5 -4.25 -17.88 -12.49
N LEU A 6 -4.99 -16.97 -11.85
CA LEU A 6 -5.73 -15.90 -12.52
C LEU A 6 -5.04 -14.57 -12.19
N ILE A 7 -4.53 -13.90 -13.22
CA ILE A 7 -4.02 -12.52 -13.09
C ILE A 7 -5.06 -11.60 -13.67
N THR A 8 -5.59 -10.70 -12.85
CA THR A 8 -6.67 -9.79 -13.25
C THR A 8 -6.53 -8.44 -12.59
N ASP A 9 -7.14 -7.41 -13.20
CA ASP A 9 -7.08 -6.04 -12.75
C ASP A 9 -8.47 -5.48 -12.46
N GLY A 10 -8.57 -4.65 -11.43
CA GLY A 10 -9.78 -3.89 -11.13
C GLY A 10 -10.80 -4.60 -10.26
N TRP A 11 -10.39 -5.23 -9.14
CA TRP A 11 -11.33 -5.84 -8.18
C TRP A 11 -12.39 -4.85 -7.64
N ARG A 12 -12.21 -3.56 -7.82
CA ARG A 12 -13.20 -2.52 -7.55
C ARG A 12 -14.29 -2.42 -8.64
N ARG A 13 -14.14 -3.08 -9.77
CA ARG A 13 -15.11 -3.00 -10.87
C ARG A 13 -16.25 -3.98 -10.64
N LEU A 14 -17.46 -3.56 -10.98
CA LEU A 14 -18.71 -4.32 -10.79
C LEU A 14 -18.70 -5.75 -11.35
N PHE A 15 -17.78 -6.05 -12.25
CA PHE A 15 -17.82 -7.30 -13.01
C PHE A 15 -16.61 -8.21 -12.82
N THR A 16 -15.62 -7.78 -12.03
CA THR A 16 -14.40 -8.58 -11.84
C THR A 16 -14.71 -9.91 -11.16
N TYR A 17 -15.76 -9.98 -10.34
CA TYR A 17 -16.22 -11.22 -9.71
C TYR A 17 -16.64 -12.31 -10.73
N ALA A 18 -17.10 -11.92 -11.93
CA ALA A 18 -17.56 -12.85 -12.94
C ALA A 18 -16.46 -13.79 -13.42
N TRP A 19 -15.22 -13.33 -13.42
CA TRP A 19 -14.09 -14.15 -13.84
C TRP A 19 -13.85 -15.33 -12.88
N PRO A 20 -13.57 -15.14 -11.58
CA PRO A 20 -13.45 -16.27 -10.67
C PRO A 20 -14.74 -17.09 -10.55
N ALA A 21 -15.92 -16.47 -10.61
CA ALA A 21 -17.19 -17.20 -10.54
C ALA A 21 -17.35 -18.21 -11.69
N GLY A 22 -17.09 -17.79 -12.94
CA GLY A 22 -17.13 -18.67 -14.10
C GLY A 22 -16.09 -19.79 -14.05
N ILE A 23 -14.86 -19.49 -13.62
CA ILE A 23 -13.79 -20.49 -13.44
C ILE A 23 -14.21 -21.52 -12.40
N LEU A 24 -14.67 -21.08 -11.23
CA LEU A 24 -15.07 -21.97 -10.13
C LEU A 24 -16.30 -22.79 -10.48
N GLN A 25 -17.24 -22.25 -11.25
CA GLN A 25 -18.35 -23.02 -11.77
C GLN A 25 -17.82 -24.21 -12.61
N ARG A 26 -16.89 -23.96 -13.54
CA ARG A 26 -16.32 -25.03 -14.37
C ARG A 26 -15.48 -26.01 -13.57
N ILE A 27 -14.74 -25.55 -12.56
CA ILE A 27 -14.00 -26.43 -11.63
C ILE A 27 -14.96 -27.37 -10.88
N LYS A 28 -16.10 -26.87 -10.39
CA LYS A 28 -17.11 -27.70 -9.69
C LYS A 28 -17.75 -28.79 -10.57
N GLU A 29 -17.81 -28.56 -11.88
CA GLU A 29 -18.39 -29.50 -12.84
C GLU A 29 -17.38 -30.55 -13.37
N THR A 30 -16.09 -30.39 -13.05
CA THR A 30 -15.05 -31.35 -13.45
C THR A 30 -14.77 -32.37 -12.35
N ASN A 31 -14.20 -33.52 -12.75
CA ASN A 31 -13.66 -34.50 -11.83
C ASN A 31 -12.18 -34.22 -11.47
N GLU A 32 -11.57 -33.21 -12.07
CA GLU A 32 -10.19 -32.79 -11.78
C GLU A 32 -10.13 -32.04 -10.45
N GLU A 33 -9.12 -32.32 -9.65
CA GLU A 33 -8.83 -31.59 -8.41
C GLU A 33 -8.06 -30.33 -8.74
N VAL A 34 -8.73 -29.17 -8.71
CA VAL A 34 -8.17 -27.86 -9.09
C VAL A 34 -8.41 -26.84 -8.00
N ASN A 35 -7.41 -26.02 -7.70
CA ASN A 35 -7.53 -24.79 -6.89
C ASN A 35 -7.19 -23.57 -7.74
N LEU A 36 -7.89 -22.45 -7.47
CA LEU A 36 -7.74 -21.18 -8.16
C LEU A 36 -6.99 -20.17 -7.27
N TYR A 37 -5.94 -19.56 -7.81
CA TYR A 37 -5.16 -18.53 -7.14
C TYR A 37 -5.26 -17.22 -7.93
N ILE A 38 -5.88 -16.21 -7.32
CA ILE A 38 -6.26 -14.95 -7.96
C ILE A 38 -5.32 -13.85 -7.48
N PHE A 39 -4.53 -13.29 -8.38
CA PHE A 39 -3.68 -12.13 -8.11
C PHE A 39 -4.34 -10.91 -8.74
N ASN A 40 -4.85 -10.00 -7.88
CA ASN A 40 -5.72 -8.93 -8.32
C ASN A 40 -5.27 -7.58 -7.76
N SER A 41 -5.17 -6.58 -8.63
CA SER A 41 -4.88 -5.18 -8.28
C SER A 41 -6.16 -4.34 -8.23
N THR A 42 -6.14 -3.17 -7.58
CA THR A 42 -7.23 -2.18 -7.69
C THR A 42 -7.32 -1.55 -9.06
N GLY A 43 -6.22 -1.63 -9.82
CA GLY A 43 -6.10 -0.98 -11.10
C GLY A 43 -5.55 0.45 -11.03
N ASN A 44 -5.50 1.09 -12.18
CA ASN A 44 -4.88 2.40 -12.40
C ASN A 44 -5.85 3.54 -12.04
N TRP A 45 -6.05 3.79 -10.74
CA TRP A 45 -7.02 4.77 -10.24
C TRP A 45 -6.39 6.08 -9.76
N SER A 46 -5.12 6.06 -9.39
CA SER A 46 -4.42 7.23 -8.89
C SER A 46 -3.81 8.04 -10.04
N ARG A 47 -3.69 9.35 -9.84
CA ARG A 47 -2.85 10.21 -10.69
C ARG A 47 -1.36 10.03 -10.39
N ASP A 48 -1.04 9.43 -9.26
CA ASP A 48 0.33 9.09 -8.86
C ASP A 48 0.76 7.78 -9.53
N ALA A 49 1.77 7.85 -10.38
CA ALA A 49 2.30 6.70 -11.08
C ALA A 49 3.03 5.70 -10.15
N GLY A 50 3.59 6.19 -9.04
CA GLY A 50 4.22 5.35 -8.01
C GLY A 50 3.17 4.49 -7.30
N TYR A 51 2.06 5.11 -6.89
CA TYR A 51 0.93 4.41 -6.30
C TYR A 51 0.41 3.29 -7.21
N ASN A 52 0.12 3.60 -8.47
CA ASN A 52 -0.38 2.60 -9.43
C ASN A 52 0.62 1.46 -9.67
N ARG A 53 1.93 1.75 -9.63
CA ARG A 53 2.98 0.74 -9.74
C ARG A 53 2.98 -0.24 -8.56
N ALA A 54 2.81 0.28 -7.34
CA ALA A 54 2.73 -0.53 -6.14
C ALA A 54 1.49 -1.45 -6.13
N GLU A 55 0.36 -0.98 -6.65
CA GLU A 55 -0.82 -1.83 -6.87
C GLU A 55 -0.51 -3.04 -7.76
N TYR A 56 0.20 -2.81 -8.86
CA TYR A 56 0.56 -3.88 -9.79
C TYR A 56 1.67 -4.81 -9.27
N ASN A 57 2.34 -4.50 -8.16
CA ASN A 57 3.35 -5.38 -7.57
C ASN A 57 2.78 -6.74 -7.17
N ILE A 58 1.47 -6.86 -6.96
CA ILE A 58 0.83 -8.15 -6.66
C ILE A 58 1.07 -9.20 -7.76
N PHE A 59 1.27 -8.79 -9.01
CA PHE A 59 1.61 -9.66 -10.12
C PHE A 59 3.06 -10.19 -10.07
N ASN A 60 3.87 -9.65 -9.15
CA ASN A 60 5.23 -10.08 -8.87
C ASN A 60 5.32 -10.99 -7.63
N LEU A 61 4.20 -11.25 -6.96
CA LEU A 61 4.15 -12.13 -5.82
C LEU A 61 4.33 -13.62 -6.21
N PRO A 62 3.61 -14.17 -7.22
CA PRO A 62 3.73 -15.58 -7.59
C PRO A 62 4.93 -15.85 -8.50
N ASP A 63 5.53 -17.03 -8.32
CA ASP A 63 6.28 -17.68 -9.38
C ASP A 63 5.31 -18.47 -10.27
N LEU A 64 5.08 -17.98 -11.48
CA LEU A 64 4.12 -18.61 -12.39
C LEU A 64 4.52 -20.01 -12.84
N SER A 65 5.77 -20.41 -12.70
CA SER A 65 6.22 -21.78 -13.02
C SER A 65 5.72 -22.84 -12.03
N GLU A 66 5.20 -22.44 -10.86
CA GLU A 66 4.63 -23.36 -9.86
C GLU A 66 3.18 -23.78 -10.17
N PHE A 67 2.57 -23.23 -11.23
CA PHE A 67 1.19 -23.53 -11.63
C PHE A 67 1.11 -24.57 -12.74
N ASP A 68 -0.11 -25.02 -13.03
CA ASP A 68 -0.40 -25.94 -14.14
C ASP A 68 -1.06 -25.23 -15.32
N GLY A 69 -1.58 -24.03 -15.11
CA GLY A 69 -2.19 -23.19 -16.15
C GLY A 69 -2.42 -21.78 -15.69
N ILE A 70 -2.50 -20.86 -16.64
CA ILE A 70 -2.61 -19.42 -16.38
C ILE A 70 -3.78 -18.85 -17.16
N LEU A 71 -4.61 -18.05 -16.46
CA LEU A 71 -5.69 -17.24 -17.03
C LEU A 71 -5.32 -15.77 -16.86
N LEU A 72 -5.38 -15.00 -17.93
CA LEU A 72 -5.02 -13.58 -17.94
C LEU A 72 -6.23 -12.73 -18.35
N GLU A 73 -6.69 -11.84 -17.45
CA GLU A 73 -7.61 -10.76 -17.80
C GLU A 73 -6.90 -9.42 -17.58
N LEU A 74 -6.33 -8.87 -18.64
CA LEU A 74 -5.43 -7.73 -18.61
C LEU A 74 -5.97 -6.53 -19.40
N ASN A 75 -7.24 -6.57 -19.81
CA ASN A 75 -7.85 -5.58 -20.70
C ASN A 75 -7.91 -4.17 -20.10
N ASN A 76 -7.79 -4.08 -18.79
CA ASN A 76 -7.88 -2.83 -18.03
C ASN A 76 -6.53 -2.26 -17.58
N ILE A 77 -5.43 -2.97 -17.81
CA ILE A 77 -4.08 -2.50 -17.47
C ILE A 77 -3.66 -1.43 -18.48
N SER A 78 -3.60 -0.19 -18.03
CA SER A 78 -3.21 0.94 -18.88
C SER A 78 -1.70 1.17 -18.99
N SER A 79 -0.89 0.51 -18.15
CA SER A 79 0.57 0.59 -18.18
C SER A 79 1.17 -0.42 -19.14
N PRO A 80 1.75 0.02 -20.28
CA PRO A 80 2.39 -0.89 -21.23
C PRO A 80 3.56 -1.69 -20.61
N ALA A 81 4.27 -1.09 -19.65
CA ALA A 81 5.39 -1.75 -18.98
C ALA A 81 4.91 -2.93 -18.11
N VAL A 82 3.86 -2.72 -17.32
CA VAL A 82 3.26 -3.79 -16.49
C VAL A 82 2.68 -4.89 -17.39
N LEU A 83 1.97 -4.52 -18.45
CA LEU A 83 1.40 -5.48 -19.40
C LEU A 83 2.51 -6.35 -20.02
N ALA A 84 3.59 -5.72 -20.50
CA ALA A 84 4.74 -6.43 -21.08
C ALA A 84 5.41 -7.36 -20.07
N GLU A 85 5.54 -6.94 -18.81
CA GLU A 85 6.13 -7.76 -17.74
C GLU A 85 5.29 -9.00 -17.45
N VAL A 86 3.95 -8.85 -17.28
CA VAL A 86 3.04 -9.98 -17.02
C VAL A 86 3.07 -10.97 -18.20
N ILE A 87 2.98 -10.46 -19.44
CA ILE A 87 3.05 -11.30 -20.65
C ILE A 87 4.39 -12.05 -20.72
N HIS A 88 5.49 -11.37 -20.41
CA HIS A 88 6.82 -11.98 -20.42
C HIS A 88 6.93 -13.13 -19.40
N LYS A 89 6.47 -12.93 -18.17
CA LYS A 89 6.44 -13.97 -17.13
C LYS A 89 5.56 -15.15 -17.53
N ALA A 90 4.38 -14.89 -18.10
CA ALA A 90 3.49 -15.93 -18.57
C ALA A 90 4.13 -16.76 -19.69
N LYS A 91 4.85 -16.13 -20.64
CA LYS A 91 5.60 -16.85 -21.69
C LYS A 91 6.76 -17.68 -21.13
N GLN A 92 7.49 -17.15 -20.14
CA GLN A 92 8.61 -17.85 -19.50
C GLN A 92 8.20 -19.08 -18.70
N SER A 93 6.96 -19.15 -18.22
CA SER A 93 6.45 -20.30 -17.48
C SER A 93 6.34 -21.56 -18.33
N HIS A 94 6.25 -21.44 -19.66
CA HIS A 94 6.01 -22.52 -20.63
C HIS A 94 4.73 -23.32 -20.37
N LEU A 95 3.78 -22.75 -19.64
CA LEU A 95 2.49 -23.35 -19.32
C LEU A 95 1.42 -22.98 -20.34
N PRO A 96 0.29 -23.73 -20.39
CA PRO A 96 -0.86 -23.27 -21.15
C PRO A 96 -1.41 -21.98 -20.57
N VAL A 97 -1.54 -20.95 -21.43
CA VAL A 97 -2.04 -19.62 -21.08
C VAL A 97 -3.28 -19.30 -21.91
N VAL A 98 -4.34 -18.86 -21.23
CA VAL A 98 -5.57 -18.38 -21.88
C VAL A 98 -5.78 -16.92 -21.53
N SER A 99 -5.87 -16.06 -22.54
CA SER A 99 -6.22 -14.65 -22.38
C SER A 99 -7.74 -14.46 -22.52
N ILE A 100 -8.34 -13.81 -21.52
CA ILE A 100 -9.76 -13.50 -21.44
C ILE A 100 -9.97 -12.05 -21.87
N ALA A 101 -10.89 -11.83 -22.81
CA ALA A 101 -11.34 -10.53 -23.32
C ALA A 101 -10.26 -9.64 -23.98
N ASN A 102 -9.00 -10.04 -23.98
CA ASN A 102 -7.90 -9.35 -24.66
C ASN A 102 -7.10 -10.32 -25.52
N GLU A 103 -7.00 -10.07 -26.82
CA GLU A 103 -6.16 -10.90 -27.70
C GLU A 103 -4.68 -10.58 -27.44
N LEU A 104 -3.95 -11.61 -27.02
CA LEU A 104 -2.50 -11.56 -26.81
C LEU A 104 -1.83 -12.57 -27.75
N GLU A 105 -0.77 -12.13 -28.43
CA GLU A 105 -0.01 -13.00 -29.30
C GLU A 105 0.57 -14.20 -28.54
N ASP A 106 0.53 -15.38 -29.17
CA ASP A 106 0.97 -16.69 -28.65
C ASP A 106 0.10 -17.36 -27.58
N PHE A 107 -1.00 -16.76 -27.14
CA PHE A 107 -1.88 -17.36 -26.16
C PHE A 107 -3.22 -17.78 -26.78
N TYR A 108 -3.94 -18.69 -26.10
CA TYR A 108 -5.33 -18.96 -26.43
C TYR A 108 -6.17 -17.74 -26.07
N TYR A 109 -7.12 -17.42 -26.92
CA TYR A 109 -8.06 -16.32 -26.70
C TYR A 109 -9.46 -16.84 -26.41
N VAL A 110 -10.13 -16.24 -25.44
CA VAL A 110 -11.56 -16.41 -25.19
C VAL A 110 -12.20 -15.06 -24.89
N GLY A 111 -13.31 -14.77 -25.56
CA GLY A 111 -14.04 -13.52 -25.38
C GLY A 111 -15.27 -13.42 -26.26
N ILE A 112 -15.83 -12.22 -26.33
CA ILE A 112 -17.00 -11.92 -27.18
C ILE A 112 -16.52 -11.64 -28.60
N ASP A 113 -17.31 -12.07 -29.60
CA ASP A 113 -17.13 -11.57 -30.96
C ASP A 113 -17.69 -10.14 -31.08
N ASN A 114 -16.93 -9.20 -30.51
CA ASN A 114 -17.25 -7.77 -30.47
C ASN A 114 -17.45 -7.19 -31.89
N TYR A 115 -16.64 -7.67 -32.87
CA TYR A 115 -16.69 -7.20 -34.24
C TYR A 115 -18.03 -7.55 -34.90
N SER A 116 -18.39 -8.84 -34.89
CA SER A 116 -19.65 -9.31 -35.51
C SER A 116 -20.87 -8.76 -34.78
N ALA A 117 -20.83 -8.64 -33.47
CA ALA A 117 -21.92 -8.07 -32.68
C ALA A 117 -22.21 -6.61 -33.06
N MET A 118 -21.20 -5.76 -33.15
CA MET A 118 -21.42 -4.36 -33.51
C MET A 118 -21.68 -4.14 -34.97
N LYS A 119 -21.18 -5.02 -35.84
CA LYS A 119 -21.59 -5.06 -37.26
C LYS A 119 -23.09 -5.34 -37.39
N GLN A 120 -23.67 -6.23 -36.56
CA GLN A 120 -25.11 -6.49 -36.53
C GLN A 120 -25.92 -5.31 -35.98
N VAL A 121 -25.39 -4.59 -34.94
CA VAL A 121 -26.06 -3.42 -34.38
C VAL A 121 -26.22 -2.31 -35.44
N ILE A 122 -25.13 -1.92 -36.11
CA ILE A 122 -25.22 -0.88 -37.15
C ILE A 122 -26.03 -1.34 -38.34
N ALA A 123 -25.98 -2.62 -38.73
CA ALA A 123 -26.79 -3.20 -39.77
C ALA A 123 -28.30 -3.05 -39.46
N HIS A 124 -28.70 -3.38 -38.24
CA HIS A 124 -30.09 -3.23 -37.80
C HIS A 124 -30.55 -1.76 -37.85
N MET A 125 -29.74 -0.81 -37.40
CA MET A 125 -30.08 0.63 -37.49
C MET A 125 -30.25 1.08 -38.94
N HIS A 126 -29.41 0.59 -39.86
CA HIS A 126 -29.45 0.95 -41.26
C HIS A 126 -30.60 0.23 -42.01
N GLU A 127 -30.68 -1.09 -41.90
CA GLU A 127 -31.59 -1.91 -42.72
C GLU A 127 -33.06 -1.89 -42.24
N VAL A 128 -33.26 -1.86 -40.90
CA VAL A 128 -34.60 -1.90 -40.30
C VAL A 128 -35.16 -0.49 -40.08
N HIS A 129 -34.30 0.47 -39.76
CA HIS A 129 -34.73 1.82 -39.40
C HIS A 129 -34.35 2.90 -40.41
N ASP A 130 -33.73 2.55 -41.54
CA ASP A 130 -33.26 3.46 -42.61
C ASP A 130 -32.34 4.61 -42.10
N CYS A 131 -31.58 4.34 -41.02
CA CYS A 131 -30.64 5.32 -40.47
C CYS A 131 -29.43 5.51 -41.40
N LYS A 132 -29.06 6.76 -41.69
CA LYS A 132 -27.97 7.14 -42.60
C LYS A 132 -26.90 8.00 -41.95
N LYS A 133 -27.27 8.76 -40.91
CA LYS A 133 -26.36 9.59 -40.12
C LYS A 133 -26.17 8.94 -38.76
N PHE A 134 -24.91 8.74 -38.37
CA PHE A 134 -24.54 8.05 -37.11
C PHE A 134 -23.59 8.89 -36.28
N TRP A 135 -23.79 8.91 -34.98
CA TRP A 135 -22.76 9.24 -34.02
C TRP A 135 -22.30 8.00 -33.29
N LEU A 136 -20.99 7.88 -33.10
CA LEU A 136 -20.37 6.73 -32.43
C LEU A 136 -19.67 7.23 -31.16
N LEU A 137 -20.13 6.79 -29.99
CA LEU A 137 -19.44 7.03 -28.72
C LEU A 137 -18.72 5.75 -28.31
N VAL A 138 -17.40 5.75 -28.47
CA VAL A 138 -16.54 4.58 -28.31
C VAL A 138 -15.59 4.75 -27.13
N GLY A 139 -15.00 3.66 -26.66
CA GLY A 139 -13.98 3.67 -25.61
C GLY A 139 -12.60 4.07 -26.14
N ALA A 140 -11.61 4.06 -25.27
CA ALA A 140 -10.22 4.36 -25.64
C ALA A 140 -9.70 3.40 -26.71
N ASN A 141 -8.92 3.92 -27.65
CA ASN A 141 -8.28 3.11 -28.71
C ASN A 141 -7.33 2.03 -28.20
N SER A 142 -6.83 2.17 -26.96
CA SER A 142 -5.98 1.18 -26.31
C SER A 142 -6.74 -0.05 -25.81
N ASN A 143 -8.08 0.01 -25.74
CA ASN A 143 -8.90 -1.10 -25.31
C ASN A 143 -9.26 -1.99 -26.52
N TYR A 144 -8.86 -3.26 -26.45
CA TYR A 144 -9.04 -4.22 -27.53
C TYR A 144 -10.51 -4.39 -27.93
N GLU A 145 -11.41 -4.61 -26.98
CA GLU A 145 -12.83 -4.80 -27.27
C GLU A 145 -13.46 -3.57 -27.92
N SER A 146 -13.12 -2.35 -27.43
CA SER A 146 -13.58 -1.10 -28.04
C SER A 146 -13.12 -0.95 -29.47
N SER A 147 -11.86 -1.30 -29.76
CA SER A 147 -11.32 -1.26 -31.12
C SER A 147 -12.01 -2.24 -32.05
N CYS A 148 -12.30 -3.46 -31.60
CA CYS A 148 -13.05 -4.45 -32.37
C CYS A 148 -14.49 -3.99 -32.64
N ARG A 149 -15.18 -3.42 -31.64
CA ARG A 149 -16.55 -2.84 -31.80
C ARG A 149 -16.56 -1.73 -32.84
N LEU A 150 -15.63 -0.78 -32.74
CA LEU A 150 -15.52 0.30 -33.73
C LEU A 150 -15.21 -0.21 -35.13
N GLN A 151 -14.27 -1.15 -35.26
CA GLN A 151 -13.92 -1.70 -36.59
C GLN A 151 -15.11 -2.39 -37.28
N GLY A 152 -15.89 -3.15 -36.52
CA GLY A 152 -17.11 -3.78 -37.06
C GLY A 152 -18.11 -2.77 -37.64
N MET A 153 -18.32 -1.65 -36.92
CA MET A 153 -19.20 -0.57 -37.38
C MET A 153 -18.65 0.12 -38.64
N LEU A 154 -17.35 0.45 -38.64
CA LEU A 154 -16.73 1.15 -39.77
C LEU A 154 -16.67 0.30 -41.04
N ASP A 155 -16.41 -1.01 -40.93
CA ASP A 155 -16.38 -1.90 -42.07
C ASP A 155 -17.79 -2.08 -42.68
N TYR A 156 -18.83 -2.24 -41.85
CA TYR A 156 -20.21 -2.22 -42.32
C TYR A 156 -20.56 -0.92 -43.05
N ALA A 157 -20.23 0.22 -42.44
CA ALA A 157 -20.48 1.53 -43.03
C ALA A 157 -19.79 1.68 -44.40
N LYS A 158 -18.55 1.22 -44.52
CA LYS A 158 -17.80 1.23 -45.77
C LYS A 158 -18.43 0.32 -46.84
N GLU A 159 -18.82 -0.91 -46.49
CA GLU A 159 -19.49 -1.87 -47.37
C GLU A 159 -20.80 -1.30 -47.96
N HIS A 160 -21.55 -0.55 -47.14
CA HIS A 160 -22.87 0.00 -47.53
C HIS A 160 -22.81 1.49 -47.93
N LYS A 161 -21.60 2.06 -48.09
CA LYS A 161 -21.37 3.46 -48.50
C LYS A 161 -22.00 4.49 -47.53
N ILE A 162 -22.15 4.15 -46.29
CA ILE A 162 -22.54 5.07 -45.22
C ILE A 162 -21.34 5.92 -44.85
N LYS A 163 -21.53 7.24 -44.85
CA LYS A 163 -20.44 8.17 -44.51
C LYS A 163 -20.38 8.36 -43.00
N ILE A 164 -19.27 7.97 -42.41
CA ILE A 164 -18.92 8.26 -40.99
C ILE A 164 -17.58 8.94 -41.01
N ASP A 165 -17.53 10.20 -40.64
CA ASP A 165 -16.32 11.00 -40.58
C ASP A 165 -15.72 10.94 -39.17
N LYS A 166 -14.47 11.39 -39.03
CA LYS A 166 -13.81 11.44 -37.71
C LYS A 166 -14.54 12.31 -36.69
N ASN A 167 -15.26 13.32 -37.14
CA ASN A 167 -16.06 14.23 -36.31
C ASN A 167 -17.34 13.58 -35.78
N ASP A 168 -17.77 12.44 -36.35
CA ASP A 168 -18.93 11.68 -35.90
C ASP A 168 -18.57 10.67 -34.79
N ILE A 169 -17.28 10.60 -34.40
CA ILE A 169 -16.76 9.62 -33.46
C ILE A 169 -16.19 10.34 -32.24
N TRP A 170 -16.72 10.03 -31.06
CA TRP A 170 -16.17 10.46 -29.78
C TRP A 170 -15.41 9.31 -29.11
N TYR A 171 -14.16 9.54 -28.72
CA TYR A 171 -13.33 8.60 -27.98
C TYR A 171 -13.32 8.97 -26.51
N GLY A 172 -13.89 8.14 -25.66
CA GLY A 172 -14.00 8.39 -24.22
C GLY A 172 -13.70 7.17 -23.36
N SER A 173 -14.32 7.12 -22.20
CA SER A 173 -14.31 5.96 -21.31
C SER A 173 -15.66 5.22 -21.33
N PHE A 174 -15.80 4.18 -20.50
CA PHE A 174 -17.01 3.36 -20.42
C PHE A 174 -18.00 3.86 -19.36
N ASP A 175 -17.77 5.05 -18.80
CA ASP A 175 -18.55 5.60 -17.70
C ASP A 175 -19.62 6.61 -18.14
N TYR A 176 -20.52 6.90 -17.23
CA TYR A 176 -21.63 7.85 -17.43
C TYR A 176 -21.13 9.26 -17.78
N LYS A 177 -20.06 9.73 -17.16
CA LYS A 177 -19.49 11.08 -17.39
C LYS A 177 -19.03 11.23 -18.84
N SER A 178 -18.34 10.21 -19.36
CA SER A 178 -17.88 10.21 -20.76
C SER A 178 -19.06 10.27 -21.75
N GLY A 179 -20.18 9.63 -21.43
CA GLY A 179 -21.39 9.72 -22.25
C GLY A 179 -21.94 11.17 -22.30
N LEU A 180 -22.00 11.86 -21.17
CA LEU A 180 -22.42 13.27 -21.10
C LEU A 180 -21.49 14.19 -21.90
N GLU A 181 -20.18 14.01 -21.74
CA GLU A 181 -19.15 14.83 -22.42
C GLU A 181 -19.17 14.57 -23.93
N GLY A 182 -19.28 13.30 -24.34
CA GLY A 182 -19.31 12.89 -25.75
C GLY A 182 -20.54 13.42 -26.47
N TYR A 183 -21.72 13.31 -25.87
CA TYR A 183 -22.95 13.87 -26.48
C TYR A 183 -22.84 15.37 -26.65
N ARG A 184 -22.38 16.11 -25.63
CA ARG A 184 -22.21 17.56 -25.72
C ARG A 184 -21.21 17.95 -26.81
N HIS A 185 -20.08 17.26 -26.91
CA HIS A 185 -19.07 17.52 -27.93
C HIS A 185 -19.62 17.29 -29.34
N LEU A 186 -20.31 16.18 -29.60
CA LEU A 186 -20.89 15.87 -30.89
C LEU A 186 -22.01 16.86 -31.25
N TRP A 187 -22.86 17.22 -30.28
CA TRP A 187 -23.86 18.26 -30.46
C TRP A 187 -23.24 19.63 -30.82
N ASP A 188 -22.18 20.03 -30.11
CA ASP A 188 -21.50 21.31 -30.37
C ASP A 188 -20.82 21.33 -31.74
N THR A 189 -20.37 20.18 -32.21
CA THR A 189 -19.75 20.01 -33.53
C THR A 189 -20.75 20.10 -34.66
N HIS A 190 -21.91 19.43 -34.53
CA HIS A 190 -22.86 19.26 -35.65
C HIS A 190 -24.08 20.19 -35.57
N LYS A 191 -24.54 20.58 -34.35
CA LYS A 191 -25.75 21.36 -34.10
C LYS A 191 -27.06 20.76 -34.65
N GLU A 192 -27.03 19.52 -35.08
CA GLU A 192 -28.18 18.73 -35.51
C GLU A 192 -28.02 17.27 -35.02
N LEU A 193 -29.14 16.57 -34.78
CA LEU A 193 -29.10 15.19 -34.33
C LEU A 193 -28.80 14.23 -35.51
N PRO A 194 -28.13 13.10 -35.25
CA PRO A 194 -28.04 11.98 -36.19
C PRO A 194 -29.34 11.19 -36.18
N ASP A 195 -29.49 10.25 -37.13
CA ASP A 195 -30.61 9.29 -37.12
C ASP A 195 -30.44 8.27 -35.99
N ALA A 196 -29.16 7.87 -35.70
CA ALA A 196 -28.85 6.95 -34.61
C ALA A 196 -27.52 7.28 -33.90
N ILE A 197 -27.49 7.04 -32.59
CA ILE A 197 -26.31 7.13 -31.72
C ILE A 197 -25.98 5.71 -31.26
N ILE A 198 -24.78 5.23 -31.59
CA ILE A 198 -24.31 3.91 -31.17
C ILE A 198 -23.28 4.10 -30.07
N CYS A 199 -23.57 3.61 -28.86
CA CYS A 199 -22.75 3.76 -27.69
C CYS A 199 -21.97 2.47 -27.39
N ILE A 200 -20.75 2.65 -26.86
CA ILE A 200 -19.85 1.54 -26.53
C ILE A 200 -20.44 0.60 -25.47
N ASN A 201 -21.26 1.13 -24.56
CA ASN A 201 -21.99 0.35 -23.56
C ASN A 201 -23.26 1.08 -23.08
N ASP A 202 -24.02 0.41 -22.20
CA ASP A 202 -25.28 0.93 -21.68
C ASP A 202 -25.12 2.13 -20.74
N ASN A 203 -24.01 2.24 -20.01
CA ASN A 203 -23.75 3.42 -19.15
C ASN A 203 -23.67 4.69 -19.99
N VAL A 204 -22.96 4.62 -21.10
CA VAL A 204 -22.81 5.71 -22.06
C VAL A 204 -24.16 6.01 -22.73
N ALA A 205 -24.93 4.97 -23.09
CA ALA A 205 -26.24 5.14 -23.72
C ALA A 205 -27.24 5.85 -22.78
N VAL A 206 -27.33 5.45 -21.51
CA VAL A 206 -28.17 6.13 -20.52
C VAL A 206 -27.74 7.59 -20.33
N ALA A 207 -26.44 7.86 -20.25
CA ALA A 207 -25.93 9.23 -20.13
C ALA A 207 -26.28 10.12 -21.32
N VAL A 208 -26.22 9.58 -22.54
CA VAL A 208 -26.64 10.26 -23.77
C VAL A 208 -28.14 10.58 -23.72
N CYS A 209 -28.97 9.62 -23.30
CA CYS A 209 -30.41 9.86 -23.15
C CYS A 209 -30.71 10.99 -22.18
N GLU A 210 -30.04 11.04 -21.02
CA GLU A 210 -30.20 12.11 -20.03
C GLU A 210 -29.73 13.48 -20.56
N ALA A 211 -28.59 13.52 -21.25
CA ALA A 211 -28.09 14.75 -21.85
C ALA A 211 -29.02 15.28 -22.94
N ALA A 212 -29.56 14.39 -23.79
CA ALA A 212 -30.51 14.74 -24.83
C ALA A 212 -31.85 15.23 -24.24
N ALA A 213 -32.35 14.56 -23.20
CA ALA A 213 -33.59 14.94 -22.51
C ALA A 213 -33.50 16.36 -21.90
N GLN A 214 -32.35 16.75 -21.35
CA GLN A 214 -32.10 18.13 -20.86
C GLN A 214 -32.20 19.17 -21.96
N MET A 215 -32.02 18.78 -23.23
CA MET A 215 -32.16 19.65 -24.41
C MET A 215 -33.52 19.48 -25.11
N GLY A 216 -34.43 18.67 -24.56
CA GLY A 216 -35.77 18.45 -25.07
C GLY A 216 -35.90 17.38 -26.15
N PHE A 217 -34.85 16.55 -26.33
CA PHE A 217 -34.85 15.43 -27.29
C PHE A 217 -35.03 14.09 -26.60
N THR A 218 -35.70 13.16 -27.24
CA THR A 218 -36.01 11.83 -26.69
C THR A 218 -35.83 10.71 -27.74
N ALA A 219 -35.26 9.59 -27.32
CA ALA A 219 -35.24 8.37 -28.10
C ALA A 219 -36.57 7.58 -27.87
N PRO A 220 -37.07 6.87 -28.84
CA PRO A 220 -36.62 6.77 -30.24
C PRO A 220 -37.22 7.85 -31.16
N LYS A 221 -37.92 8.85 -30.61
CA LYS A 221 -38.69 9.84 -31.36
C LYS A 221 -37.79 10.76 -32.20
N ASP A 222 -36.77 11.36 -31.59
CA ASP A 222 -35.92 12.37 -32.23
C ASP A 222 -34.62 11.76 -32.78
N PHE A 223 -34.13 10.68 -32.19
CA PHE A 223 -32.99 9.86 -32.63
C PHE A 223 -33.13 8.45 -32.03
N ARG A 224 -32.43 7.46 -32.61
CA ARG A 224 -32.34 6.11 -32.04
C ARG A 224 -31.03 5.95 -31.25
N ILE A 225 -31.02 5.06 -30.26
CA ILE A 225 -29.82 4.81 -29.47
C ILE A 225 -29.66 3.35 -29.11
N THR A 226 -28.40 2.90 -29.07
CA THR A 226 -28.03 1.55 -28.64
C THR A 226 -26.89 1.60 -27.63
N GLY A 227 -26.88 0.62 -26.75
CA GLY A 227 -25.77 0.33 -25.83
C GLY A 227 -25.12 -1.02 -26.12
N PHE A 228 -24.46 -1.57 -25.13
CA PHE A 228 -23.82 -2.89 -25.10
C PHE A 228 -23.68 -3.33 -23.63
N ASP A 229 -23.56 -4.62 -23.37
CA ASP A 229 -23.37 -5.28 -22.07
C ASP A 229 -24.63 -5.72 -21.34
N ASN A 230 -25.81 -5.26 -21.72
CA ASN A 230 -27.10 -5.61 -21.12
C ASN A 230 -27.14 -5.39 -19.59
N PHE A 231 -26.68 -4.24 -19.13
CA PHE A 231 -26.79 -3.88 -17.71
C PHE A 231 -28.24 -3.79 -17.25
N ASP A 232 -28.52 -4.18 -16.01
CA ASP A 232 -29.89 -4.14 -15.48
C ASP A 232 -30.53 -2.77 -15.62
N LYS A 233 -29.81 -1.70 -15.32
CA LYS A 233 -30.30 -0.33 -15.46
C LYS A 233 -30.73 0.05 -16.87
N ALA A 234 -30.12 -0.51 -17.90
CA ALA A 234 -30.52 -0.25 -19.29
C ALA A 234 -31.92 -0.82 -19.60
N GLY A 235 -32.24 -1.98 -19.02
CA GLY A 235 -33.56 -2.61 -19.17
C GLY A 235 -34.66 -1.90 -18.37
N PHE A 236 -34.33 -1.19 -17.29
CA PHE A 236 -35.28 -0.44 -16.44
C PHE A 236 -35.32 1.06 -16.74
N TYR A 237 -34.42 1.57 -17.56
CA TYR A 237 -34.45 2.93 -18.01
C TYR A 237 -35.64 3.18 -18.97
N THR A 238 -36.10 4.42 -19.11
CA THR A 238 -37.17 4.79 -20.04
C THR A 238 -36.64 5.85 -21.03
N PRO A 239 -36.54 5.48 -22.35
CA PRO A 239 -36.89 4.19 -22.95
C PRO A 239 -35.89 3.10 -22.60
N SER A 240 -36.35 1.82 -22.53
CA SER A 240 -35.45 0.68 -22.34
C SER A 240 -34.44 0.61 -23.50
N ILE A 241 -33.16 0.46 -23.13
CA ILE A 241 -32.03 0.58 -24.08
C ILE A 241 -31.85 -0.70 -24.90
N THR A 242 -31.91 -0.57 -26.22
CA THR A 242 -31.45 -1.61 -27.14
C THR A 242 -29.98 -1.90 -26.91
N THR A 243 -29.64 -3.18 -26.71
CA THR A 243 -28.29 -3.56 -26.26
C THR A 243 -27.88 -4.94 -26.77
N VAL A 244 -26.61 -5.26 -26.65
CA VAL A 244 -26.06 -6.59 -26.87
C VAL A 244 -25.84 -7.25 -25.51
N GLY A 245 -26.55 -8.33 -25.26
CA GLY A 245 -26.41 -9.15 -24.06
C GLY A 245 -25.34 -10.22 -24.22
N HIS A 246 -24.66 -10.53 -23.15
CA HIS A 246 -23.75 -11.66 -23.01
C HIS A 246 -23.64 -12.06 -21.54
N ILE A 247 -23.25 -13.31 -21.31
CA ILE A 247 -22.98 -13.84 -19.96
C ILE A 247 -21.46 -13.70 -19.73
N ARG A 248 -21.07 -12.87 -18.78
CA ARG A 248 -19.65 -12.55 -18.51
C ARG A 248 -18.88 -13.74 -17.98
N GLU A 249 -19.50 -14.50 -17.09
CA GLU A 249 -18.96 -15.72 -16.51
C GLU A 249 -18.62 -16.77 -17.58
N GLU A 250 -19.33 -16.76 -18.73
CA GLU A 250 -19.13 -17.73 -19.81
C GLU A 250 -17.71 -17.65 -20.40
N ALA A 251 -17.13 -16.48 -20.53
CA ALA A 251 -15.77 -16.35 -21.05
C ALA A 251 -14.74 -16.99 -20.09
N ALA A 252 -14.88 -16.76 -18.80
CA ALA A 252 -13.99 -17.35 -17.80
C ALA A 252 -14.23 -18.86 -17.63
N TYR A 253 -15.49 -19.30 -17.69
CA TYR A 253 -15.86 -20.72 -17.75
C TYR A 253 -15.20 -21.42 -18.94
N LYS A 254 -15.31 -20.87 -20.15
CA LYS A 254 -14.63 -21.40 -21.35
C LYS A 254 -13.11 -21.35 -21.22
N GLY A 255 -12.55 -20.31 -20.60
CA GLY A 255 -11.12 -20.22 -20.33
C GLY A 255 -10.61 -21.39 -19.49
N MET A 256 -11.34 -21.74 -18.44
CA MET A 256 -11.03 -22.92 -17.63
C MET A 256 -11.25 -24.23 -18.41
N ASP A 257 -12.30 -24.32 -19.22
CA ASP A 257 -12.58 -25.47 -20.07
C ASP A 257 -11.46 -25.73 -21.09
N ILE A 258 -10.87 -24.67 -21.64
CA ILE A 258 -9.70 -24.75 -22.52
C ILE A 258 -8.52 -25.39 -21.78
N LEU A 259 -8.21 -24.96 -20.55
CA LEU A 259 -7.14 -25.58 -19.77
C LEU A 259 -7.39 -27.06 -19.49
N LEU A 260 -8.61 -27.43 -19.12
CA LEU A 260 -9.01 -28.83 -18.90
C LEU A 260 -8.81 -29.68 -20.14
N LYS A 261 -9.23 -29.20 -21.32
CA LYS A 261 -9.05 -29.89 -22.61
C LYS A 261 -7.58 -30.06 -22.97
N ILE A 262 -6.76 -29.03 -22.77
CA ILE A 262 -5.32 -29.11 -23.02
C ILE A 262 -4.68 -30.18 -22.11
N TRP A 263 -5.05 -30.21 -20.84
CA TRP A 263 -4.55 -31.24 -19.91
C TRP A 263 -5.01 -32.65 -20.25
N ALA A 264 -6.19 -32.78 -20.88
CA ALA A 264 -6.67 -34.05 -21.41
C ALA A 264 -6.01 -34.44 -22.76
N GLY A 265 -5.12 -33.58 -23.30
CA GLY A 265 -4.47 -33.81 -24.60
C GLY A 265 -5.35 -33.54 -25.81
N GLU A 266 -6.44 -32.81 -25.62
CA GLU A 266 -7.34 -32.42 -26.70
C GLU A 266 -6.80 -31.21 -27.48
N SER A 267 -7.10 -31.17 -28.78
CA SER A 267 -6.78 -30.02 -29.63
C SER A 267 -7.82 -28.91 -29.41
N VAL A 268 -7.38 -27.70 -29.05
CA VAL A 268 -8.24 -26.54 -28.85
C VAL A 268 -7.91 -25.45 -29.88
N PRO A 269 -8.92 -24.84 -30.54
CA PRO A 269 -8.67 -23.69 -31.41
C PRO A 269 -8.09 -22.52 -30.62
N ARG A 270 -7.25 -21.71 -31.28
CA ARG A 270 -6.65 -20.54 -30.64
C ARG A 270 -7.69 -19.50 -30.22
N TYR A 271 -8.70 -19.28 -31.08
CA TYR A 271 -9.78 -18.29 -30.87
C TYR A 271 -11.07 -19.01 -30.49
N ASN A 272 -11.65 -18.58 -29.37
CA ASN A 272 -12.89 -19.12 -28.82
C ASN A 272 -13.83 -17.96 -28.48
N PHE A 273 -15.04 -17.98 -29.00
CA PHE A 273 -16.03 -16.93 -28.78
C PHE A 273 -17.17 -17.41 -27.90
N THR A 274 -17.65 -16.52 -27.03
CA THR A 274 -18.86 -16.70 -26.23
C THR A 274 -20.08 -16.21 -27.00
N ASN A 275 -21.26 -16.63 -26.57
CA ASN A 275 -22.50 -16.26 -27.22
C ASN A 275 -22.88 -14.81 -26.90
N THR A 276 -23.49 -14.15 -27.89
CA THR A 276 -24.13 -12.84 -27.76
C THR A 276 -25.58 -12.89 -28.18
N GLU A 277 -26.42 -12.07 -27.55
CA GLU A 277 -27.83 -11.93 -27.86
C GLU A 277 -28.15 -10.47 -28.18
N MET A 278 -28.82 -10.22 -29.30
CA MET A 278 -29.28 -8.89 -29.67
C MET A 278 -30.64 -8.62 -29.02
N LEU A 279 -30.70 -7.62 -28.13
CA LEU A 279 -31.89 -7.24 -27.40
C LEU A 279 -32.46 -5.93 -27.97
N TRP A 280 -33.37 -6.06 -28.93
CA TRP A 280 -34.02 -4.91 -29.56
C TRP A 280 -35.15 -4.40 -28.67
N GLN A 281 -35.02 -3.15 -28.18
CA GLN A 281 -35.90 -2.55 -27.17
C GLN A 281 -36.47 -1.20 -27.63
N GLU A 282 -37.08 -0.43 -26.72
CA GLU A 282 -37.76 0.82 -27.03
C GLU A 282 -36.86 1.88 -27.65
N SER A 283 -35.60 1.97 -27.24
CA SER A 283 -34.69 3.05 -27.67
C SER A 283 -34.29 3.00 -29.14
N CYS A 284 -34.48 1.88 -29.82
CA CYS A 284 -34.39 1.81 -31.29
C CYS A 284 -35.76 1.87 -31.97
N GLY A 285 -36.85 1.69 -31.24
CA GLY A 285 -38.21 1.68 -31.75
C GLY A 285 -38.79 0.27 -32.03
N CYS A 286 -38.08 -0.83 -31.73
CA CYS A 286 -38.54 -2.19 -31.98
C CYS A 286 -39.32 -2.83 -30.84
N GLY A 287 -38.99 -2.50 -29.61
CA GLY A 287 -39.53 -3.15 -28.40
C GLY A 287 -40.76 -2.45 -27.83
N LYS A 288 -41.49 -3.17 -26.98
CA LYS A 288 -42.65 -2.66 -26.22
C LYS A 288 -42.34 -2.46 -24.73
N GLY A 289 -41.08 -2.24 -24.38
CA GLY A 289 -40.58 -2.17 -22.99
C GLY A 289 -39.90 -3.45 -22.53
N SER A 290 -39.19 -3.35 -21.39
CA SER A 290 -38.49 -4.50 -20.81
C SER A 290 -39.47 -5.51 -20.23
N SER A 291 -39.26 -6.80 -20.49
CA SER A 291 -40.00 -7.92 -19.85
C SER A 291 -39.50 -8.19 -18.41
N ARG A 292 -38.55 -7.45 -17.91
CA ARG A 292 -37.94 -7.65 -16.59
C ARG A 292 -38.91 -7.27 -15.48
N ASP A 293 -38.91 -8.03 -14.37
CA ASP A 293 -39.71 -7.72 -13.18
C ASP A 293 -39.09 -6.56 -12.41
N ALA A 294 -39.64 -5.35 -12.59
CA ALA A 294 -39.19 -4.15 -11.91
C ALA A 294 -39.36 -4.22 -10.38
N ARG A 295 -40.35 -4.98 -9.87
CA ARG A 295 -40.56 -5.13 -8.43
C ARG A 295 -39.50 -6.04 -7.79
N ALA A 296 -39.15 -7.13 -8.47
CA ALA A 296 -38.06 -8.00 -8.03
C ALA A 296 -36.73 -7.22 -8.01
N HIS A 297 -36.43 -6.51 -9.08
CA HIS A 297 -35.23 -5.66 -9.17
C HIS A 297 -35.18 -4.60 -8.06
N LEU A 298 -36.27 -3.87 -7.83
CA LEU A 298 -36.34 -2.87 -6.76
C LEU A 298 -36.10 -3.50 -5.39
N LYS A 299 -36.68 -4.68 -5.13
CA LYS A 299 -36.44 -5.42 -3.89
C LYS A 299 -34.97 -5.76 -3.72
N ASP A 300 -34.33 -6.28 -4.77
CA ASP A 300 -32.91 -6.65 -4.72
C ASP A 300 -32.01 -5.41 -4.50
N GLN A 301 -32.34 -4.28 -5.13
CA GLN A 301 -31.63 -3.01 -4.91
C GLN A 301 -31.80 -2.50 -3.47
N ILE A 302 -33.00 -2.59 -2.90
CA ILE A 302 -33.23 -2.20 -1.50
C ILE A 302 -32.44 -3.11 -0.56
N MET A 303 -32.48 -4.42 -0.75
CA MET A 303 -31.72 -5.36 0.09
C MET A 303 -30.22 -5.12 -0.02
N TYR A 304 -29.72 -4.89 -1.22
CA TYR A 304 -28.31 -4.52 -1.44
C TYR A 304 -27.93 -3.22 -0.72
N SER A 305 -28.79 -2.20 -0.76
CA SER A 305 -28.56 -0.93 -0.06
C SER A 305 -28.47 -1.13 1.45
N VAL A 306 -29.42 -1.90 2.04
CA VAL A 306 -29.43 -2.19 3.48
C VAL A 306 -28.17 -2.96 3.90
N GLU A 307 -27.84 -4.06 3.19
CA GLU A 307 -26.64 -4.84 3.49
C GLU A 307 -25.36 -4.01 3.36
N SER A 308 -25.29 -3.11 2.36
CA SER A 308 -24.13 -2.23 2.16
C SER A 308 -24.01 -1.17 3.25
N GLU A 309 -25.13 -0.58 3.68
CA GLU A 309 -25.13 0.42 4.77
C GLU A 309 -24.67 -0.20 6.10
N GLU A 310 -25.18 -1.40 6.46
CA GLU A 310 -24.75 -2.13 7.64
C GLU A 310 -23.25 -2.46 7.60
N PHE A 311 -22.77 -2.92 6.47
CA PHE A 311 -21.35 -3.22 6.29
C PHE A 311 -20.45 -1.97 6.35
N ASP A 312 -20.89 -0.86 5.77
CA ASP A 312 -20.17 0.42 5.84
C ASP A 312 -20.02 0.91 7.29
N GLU A 313 -21.08 0.76 8.12
CA GLU A 313 -21.03 1.09 9.54
C GLU A 313 -20.04 0.21 10.31
N GLU A 314 -20.01 -1.11 10.04
CA GLU A 314 -19.05 -2.04 10.65
C GLU A 314 -17.61 -1.67 10.31
N VAL A 315 -17.32 -1.36 9.03
CA VAL A 315 -15.98 -0.98 8.60
C VAL A 315 -15.54 0.37 9.17
N LEU A 316 -16.45 1.35 9.25
CA LEU A 316 -16.16 2.65 9.86
C LEU A 316 -15.86 2.52 11.35
N SER A 317 -16.60 1.66 12.07
CA SER A 317 -16.31 1.35 13.48
C SER A 317 -14.94 0.71 13.65
N MET A 318 -14.63 -0.29 12.83
CA MET A 318 -13.33 -0.95 12.80
C MET A 318 -12.19 0.05 12.52
N GLU A 319 -12.33 0.92 11.51
CA GLU A 319 -11.32 1.93 11.17
C GLU A 319 -11.09 2.90 12.34
N ALA A 320 -12.17 3.35 12.99
CA ALA A 320 -12.10 4.25 14.14
C ALA A 320 -11.35 3.63 15.33
N GLU A 321 -11.57 2.35 15.60
CA GLU A 321 -10.84 1.61 16.64
C GLU A 321 -9.38 1.43 16.25
N MET A 322 -9.08 1.02 15.01
CA MET A 322 -7.71 0.86 14.50
C MET A 322 -6.90 2.15 14.59
N MET A 323 -7.50 3.32 14.37
CA MET A 323 -6.84 4.62 14.46
C MET A 323 -6.36 4.97 15.88
N GLN A 324 -6.93 4.33 16.91
CA GLN A 324 -6.54 4.52 18.32
C GLN A 324 -5.41 3.57 18.74
N CYS A 325 -5.17 2.51 17.97
CA CYS A 325 -4.13 1.53 18.27
C CYS A 325 -2.71 2.16 18.20
N ASN A 326 -1.81 1.60 19.01
CA ASN A 326 -0.41 2.01 19.08
C ASN A 326 0.54 0.95 18.53
N THR A 327 0.03 -0.23 18.17
CA THR A 327 0.80 -1.32 17.57
C THR A 327 -0.01 -2.01 16.46
N VAL A 328 0.70 -2.65 15.53
CA VAL A 328 0.07 -3.46 14.48
C VAL A 328 -0.72 -4.62 15.11
N GLU A 329 -0.20 -5.22 16.16
CA GLU A 329 -0.84 -6.33 16.88
C GLU A 329 -2.21 -5.90 17.47
N GLU A 330 -2.29 -4.70 18.07
CA GLU A 330 -3.56 -4.15 18.57
C GLU A 330 -4.56 -3.95 17.44
N MET A 331 -4.12 -3.44 16.28
CA MET A 331 -4.98 -3.25 15.12
C MET A 331 -5.57 -4.56 14.61
N MET A 332 -4.82 -5.66 14.68
CA MET A 332 -5.30 -6.97 14.23
C MET A 332 -6.46 -7.51 15.09
N TYR A 333 -6.69 -6.99 16.28
CA TYR A 333 -7.85 -7.37 17.10
C TYR A 333 -9.15 -6.71 16.65
N CYS A 334 -9.09 -5.66 15.83
CA CYS A 334 -10.27 -4.99 15.29
C CYS A 334 -10.85 -5.71 14.05
N ILE A 335 -10.03 -6.45 13.28
CA ILE A 335 -10.43 -7.09 12.02
C ILE A 335 -11.54 -8.14 12.18
N PRO A 336 -11.53 -9.03 13.19
CA PRO A 336 -12.55 -10.07 13.35
C PRO A 336 -13.99 -9.57 13.44
N GLN A 337 -14.21 -8.31 13.80
CA GLN A 337 -15.54 -7.72 13.89
C GLN A 337 -16.27 -7.70 12.53
N CYS A 338 -15.55 -7.45 11.44
CA CYS A 338 -16.12 -7.36 10.09
C CYS A 338 -16.11 -8.70 9.32
N ILE A 339 -15.37 -9.71 9.79
CA ILE A 339 -15.21 -10.97 9.03
C ILE A 339 -16.53 -11.73 8.82
N PRO A 340 -17.47 -11.81 9.78
CA PRO A 340 -18.74 -12.50 9.56
C PRO A 340 -19.52 -11.99 8.35
N SER A 341 -19.51 -10.66 8.13
CA SER A 341 -20.16 -10.01 6.99
C SER A 341 -19.47 -10.29 5.66
N LEU A 342 -18.17 -10.67 5.67
CA LEU A 342 -17.40 -11.00 4.49
C LEU A 342 -17.69 -12.39 3.92
N LYS A 343 -18.21 -13.30 4.73
CA LYS A 343 -18.52 -14.69 4.34
C LYS A 343 -17.36 -15.41 3.66
N CYS A 344 -16.13 -15.14 4.11
CA CYS A 344 -14.93 -15.84 3.65
C CYS A 344 -14.54 -16.94 4.65
N ASP A 345 -13.81 -17.97 4.17
CA ASP A 345 -13.38 -19.09 5.03
C ASP A 345 -12.08 -18.81 5.78
N ALA A 346 -11.26 -17.93 5.25
CA ALA A 346 -10.01 -17.52 5.88
C ALA A 346 -9.51 -16.18 5.34
N MET A 347 -8.80 -15.43 6.20
CA MET A 347 -8.13 -14.19 5.86
C MET A 347 -6.76 -14.12 6.53
N TYR A 348 -5.74 -13.76 5.78
CA TYR A 348 -4.35 -13.68 6.24
C TYR A 348 -3.75 -12.33 5.86
N LEU A 349 -3.00 -11.71 6.79
CA LEU A 349 -2.15 -10.56 6.50
C LEU A 349 -0.69 -10.96 6.65
N VAL A 350 0.06 -10.77 5.59
CA VAL A 350 1.50 -11.02 5.53
C VAL A 350 2.19 -9.70 5.25
N LEU A 351 3.00 -9.22 6.19
CA LEU A 351 3.59 -7.90 6.18
C LEU A 351 5.12 -7.95 6.17
N ASP A 352 5.72 -6.95 5.56
CA ASP A 352 7.15 -6.70 5.61
C ASP A 352 7.57 -6.26 7.02
N ASP A 353 8.63 -6.86 7.56
CA ASP A 353 9.16 -6.55 8.89
C ASP A 353 9.68 -5.11 9.02
N HIS A 354 9.98 -4.44 7.90
CA HIS A 354 10.38 -3.03 7.88
C HIS A 354 9.27 -2.08 8.36
N LEU A 355 8.02 -2.54 8.42
CA LEU A 355 6.92 -1.76 9.00
C LEU A 355 7.22 -1.34 10.46
N ASN A 356 7.97 -2.16 11.21
CA ASN A 356 8.35 -1.90 12.59
C ASN A 356 9.75 -1.25 12.73
N ALA A 357 10.37 -0.78 11.63
CA ALA A 357 11.75 -0.28 11.65
C ALA A 357 11.95 0.88 12.63
N TYR A 358 11.08 1.87 12.64
CA TYR A 358 11.15 3.01 13.55
C TYR A 358 10.96 2.63 15.01
N LYS A 359 10.05 1.71 15.29
CA LYS A 359 9.83 1.18 16.65
C LYS A 359 11.06 0.43 17.16
N LYS A 360 11.59 -0.51 16.35
CA LYS A 360 12.80 -1.28 16.69
C LYS A 360 14.01 -0.38 16.96
N GLU A 361 14.21 0.64 16.14
CA GLU A 361 15.33 1.57 16.30
C GLU A 361 15.15 2.47 17.54
N THR A 362 13.93 2.88 17.82
CA THR A 362 13.58 3.64 19.02
C THR A 362 13.85 2.84 20.30
N GLU A 363 13.66 1.54 20.29
CA GLU A 363 13.88 0.66 21.45
C GLU A 363 15.36 0.30 21.67
N LYS A 364 16.19 0.29 20.62
CA LYS A 364 17.59 -0.17 20.66
C LYS A 364 18.57 0.82 21.30
N SER A 365 18.35 2.12 21.21
CA SER A 365 19.39 3.09 21.49
C SER A 365 18.88 4.34 22.21
N ILE A 366 19.61 4.71 23.27
CA ILE A 366 19.50 6.05 23.92
C ILE A 366 20.19 7.11 23.02
N HIS A 367 21.17 6.69 22.22
CA HIS A 367 21.90 7.53 21.27
C HIS A 367 21.50 7.14 19.84
N LEU A 368 20.67 7.98 19.23
CA LEU A 368 20.25 7.81 17.83
C LEU A 368 21.34 8.37 16.92
N ASP A 369 21.84 7.54 16.00
CA ASP A 369 22.80 7.98 14.99
C ASP A 369 22.25 9.12 14.12
N ALA A 370 23.13 9.99 13.64
CA ALA A 370 22.74 11.11 12.79
C ALA A 370 22.28 10.70 11.38
N THR A 371 22.56 9.46 10.96
CA THR A 371 22.15 8.93 9.67
C THR A 371 20.64 8.76 9.59
N PRO A 372 19.99 9.07 8.44
CA PRO A 372 18.60 8.75 8.22
C PRO A 372 18.38 7.23 8.30
N LEU A 373 17.27 6.82 8.92
CA LEU A 373 16.88 5.42 8.90
C LEU A 373 16.46 5.04 7.49
N ASP A 374 17.07 4.00 6.93
CA ASP A 374 16.58 3.35 5.72
C ASP A 374 15.42 2.42 6.12
N GLU A 375 14.24 2.72 5.62
CA GLU A 375 13.05 1.92 5.89
C GLU A 375 13.10 0.54 5.25
N GLY A 376 13.86 0.39 4.16
CA GLY A 376 14.10 -0.88 3.49
C GLY A 376 12.93 -1.46 2.70
N PHE A 377 11.81 -0.75 2.58
CA PHE A 377 10.65 -1.23 1.81
C PHE A 377 10.97 -1.45 0.32
N SER A 378 10.43 -2.52 -0.24
CA SER A 378 10.55 -2.80 -1.67
C SER A 378 9.70 -1.82 -2.50
N LEU A 379 10.26 -1.34 -3.61
CA LEU A 379 9.55 -0.57 -4.64
C LEU A 379 9.08 -1.46 -5.79
N HIS A 380 9.62 -2.68 -5.90
CA HIS A 380 9.28 -3.63 -6.95
C HIS A 380 9.25 -5.05 -6.37
N GLY A 381 8.10 -5.70 -6.49
CA GLY A 381 7.88 -7.04 -5.94
C GLY A 381 7.81 -7.07 -4.41
N TYR A 382 8.06 -8.23 -3.85
CA TYR A 382 7.96 -8.54 -2.42
C TYR A 382 9.28 -9.08 -1.89
N PRO A 383 9.66 -8.78 -0.63
CA PRO A 383 10.78 -9.45 0.00
C PRO A 383 10.48 -10.95 0.18
N ARG A 384 11.50 -11.79 0.05
CA ARG A 384 11.33 -13.24 0.17
C ARG A 384 10.84 -13.67 1.56
N ARG A 385 11.26 -12.94 2.61
CA ARG A 385 10.86 -13.20 3.98
C ARG A 385 9.98 -12.08 4.48
N MET A 386 8.81 -12.45 4.93
CA MET A 386 7.80 -11.57 5.52
C MET A 386 7.27 -12.20 6.80
N GLN A 387 6.39 -11.50 7.51
CA GLN A 387 5.82 -11.97 8.75
C GLN A 387 4.31 -12.15 8.64
N MET A 388 3.81 -13.30 9.06
CA MET A 388 2.39 -13.49 9.30
C MET A 388 1.99 -12.62 10.50
N THR A 389 1.15 -11.62 10.25
CA THR A 389 0.71 -10.68 11.29
C THR A 389 -0.71 -10.95 11.76
N PHE A 390 -1.51 -11.51 10.88
CA PHE A 390 -2.89 -11.90 11.18
C PHE A 390 -3.28 -13.14 10.40
N ALA A 391 -3.96 -14.07 11.10
CA ALA A 391 -4.57 -15.23 10.48
C ALA A 391 -5.91 -15.52 11.14
N TYR A 392 -6.93 -15.70 10.31
CA TYR A 392 -8.28 -16.05 10.70
C TYR A 392 -8.78 -17.20 9.84
N GLU A 393 -9.23 -18.29 10.46
CA GLU A 393 -9.81 -19.44 9.79
C GLU A 393 -10.98 -20.00 10.59
N ARG A 394 -12.03 -20.43 9.90
CA ARG A 394 -13.18 -21.13 10.50
C ARG A 394 -13.74 -20.43 11.73
N ASP A 395 -14.01 -19.13 11.60
CA ASP A 395 -14.55 -18.25 12.64
C ASP A 395 -13.67 -18.11 13.89
N GLN A 396 -12.37 -18.40 13.78
CA GLN A 396 -11.40 -18.27 14.85
C GLN A 396 -10.15 -17.55 14.39
N ARG A 397 -9.67 -16.62 15.21
CA ARG A 397 -8.33 -16.07 15.05
C ARG A 397 -7.32 -17.13 15.48
N LEU A 398 -6.35 -17.40 14.61
CA LEU A 398 -5.21 -18.25 14.91
C LEU A 398 -4.13 -17.40 15.60
N ASP A 399 -3.65 -17.88 16.74
CA ASP A 399 -2.51 -17.27 17.44
C ASP A 399 -1.22 -17.71 16.74
N LEU A 400 -0.90 -17.05 15.65
CA LEU A 400 0.34 -17.27 14.90
C LEU A 400 1.34 -16.21 15.34
N ASP A 401 2.04 -16.51 16.42
CA ASP A 401 3.08 -15.67 17.01
C ASP A 401 4.15 -15.31 15.96
N ARG A 402 3.96 -14.20 15.21
CA ARG A 402 4.90 -13.63 14.23
C ARG A 402 5.68 -14.65 13.41
N GLN A 403 4.96 -15.65 12.90
CA GLN A 403 5.57 -16.70 12.09
C GLN A 403 6.20 -16.07 10.85
N GLU A 404 7.49 -16.34 10.66
CA GLU A 404 8.20 -15.94 9.43
C GLU A 404 7.64 -16.75 8.26
N VAL A 405 7.27 -16.05 7.19
CA VAL A 405 6.80 -16.61 5.92
C VAL A 405 7.95 -16.52 4.92
N ASP A 406 8.44 -17.66 4.47
CA ASP A 406 9.42 -17.75 3.38
C ASP A 406 8.66 -18.01 2.07
N GLY A 407 8.64 -17.01 1.17
CA GLY A 407 7.85 -17.05 -0.06
C GLY A 407 6.43 -16.55 0.11
N ILE A 408 5.44 -17.33 -0.31
CA ILE A 408 4.01 -16.97 -0.30
C ILE A 408 3.21 -17.77 0.72
N PHE A 409 2.21 -17.15 1.34
CA PHE A 409 1.26 -17.81 2.23
C PHE A 409 -0.20 -17.38 1.88
N PRO A 410 -1.20 -18.29 1.88
CA PRO A 410 -1.02 -19.74 2.01
C PRO A 410 -0.21 -20.34 0.85
N THR A 411 0.50 -21.43 1.13
CA THR A 411 1.25 -22.13 0.09
C THR A 411 0.30 -22.75 -0.95
N PHE A 412 0.79 -22.93 -2.18
CA PHE A 412 -0.02 -23.49 -3.27
C PHE A 412 -0.36 -24.98 -3.13
N ASP A 413 0.04 -25.62 -2.02
CA ASP A 413 -0.22 -27.04 -1.73
C ASP A 413 -1.42 -27.27 -0.81
N TYR A 414 -2.44 -26.39 -0.89
CA TYR A 414 -3.63 -26.53 -0.06
C TYR A 414 -4.39 -27.82 -0.36
N PRO A 415 -4.69 -28.67 0.66
CA PRO A 415 -5.06 -30.06 0.45
C PRO A 415 -6.51 -30.30 -0.03
N LYS A 416 -7.36 -29.27 -0.04
CA LYS A 416 -8.76 -29.40 -0.49
C LYS A 416 -8.93 -28.79 -1.89
N PRO A 417 -9.53 -29.54 -2.84
CA PRO A 417 -9.83 -28.99 -4.17
C PRO A 417 -11.01 -28.04 -4.16
N GLY A 418 -11.15 -27.28 -5.25
CA GLY A 418 -12.29 -26.40 -5.50
C GLY A 418 -12.27 -25.12 -4.68
N GLN A 419 -11.12 -24.73 -4.13
CA GLN A 419 -10.96 -23.50 -3.36
C GLN A 419 -10.43 -22.38 -4.25
N ASP A 420 -10.82 -21.15 -3.92
CA ASP A 420 -10.17 -19.94 -4.44
C ASP A 420 -9.38 -19.22 -3.35
N PHE A 421 -8.27 -18.63 -3.76
CA PHE A 421 -7.40 -17.79 -2.94
C PHE A 421 -7.18 -16.47 -3.65
N LEU A 422 -7.65 -15.39 -3.05
CA LEU A 422 -7.50 -14.03 -3.56
C LEU A 422 -6.33 -13.33 -2.87
N PHE A 423 -5.38 -12.83 -3.63
CA PHE A 423 -4.23 -12.05 -3.16
C PHE A 423 -4.38 -10.60 -3.59
N LEU A 424 -4.30 -9.69 -2.61
CA LEU A 424 -4.46 -8.24 -2.79
C LEU A 424 -3.23 -7.51 -2.24
N PRO A 425 -2.73 -6.46 -2.92
CA PRO A 425 -1.55 -5.72 -2.46
C PRO A 425 -1.86 -4.83 -1.26
N LEU A 426 -0.87 -4.68 -0.38
CA LEU A 426 -0.83 -3.64 0.65
C LEU A 426 0.40 -2.78 0.43
N HIS A 427 0.23 -1.46 0.33
CA HIS A 427 1.31 -0.54 0.05
C HIS A 427 1.05 0.88 0.59
N PHE A 428 2.11 1.65 0.87
CA PHE A 428 2.07 3.07 1.23
C PHE A 428 2.68 3.89 0.09
N GLY A 429 1.83 4.58 -0.67
CA GLY A 429 2.29 5.24 -1.88
C GLY A 429 2.92 4.23 -2.85
N GLU A 430 4.21 4.36 -3.15
CA GLU A 430 4.95 3.44 -4.04
C GLU A 430 5.64 2.26 -3.32
N ARG A 431 5.57 2.19 -1.98
CA ARG A 431 6.28 1.22 -1.13
C ARG A 431 5.42 0.01 -0.85
N THR A 432 5.87 -1.17 -1.22
CA THR A 432 5.19 -2.43 -0.90
C THR A 432 5.36 -2.75 0.58
N VAL A 433 4.25 -2.95 1.28
CA VAL A 433 4.20 -3.25 2.72
C VAL A 433 3.87 -4.70 2.99
N GLY A 434 3.15 -5.34 2.08
CA GLY A 434 2.73 -6.71 2.21
C GLY A 434 1.55 -7.05 1.31
N TYR A 435 0.80 -8.07 1.69
CA TYR A 435 -0.42 -8.46 0.99
C TYR A 435 -1.46 -9.06 1.94
N VAL A 436 -2.70 -9.08 1.48
CA VAL A 436 -3.80 -9.82 2.08
C VAL A 436 -4.10 -11.04 1.23
N ALA A 437 -4.25 -12.20 1.84
CA ALA A 437 -4.74 -13.41 1.17
C ALA A 437 -6.06 -13.84 1.80
N ILE A 438 -7.07 -14.13 0.96
CA ILE A 438 -8.43 -14.47 1.40
C ILE A 438 -8.86 -15.75 0.69
N ARG A 439 -9.40 -16.71 1.44
CA ARG A 439 -9.93 -17.95 0.88
C ARG A 439 -11.46 -17.85 0.73
N ASN A 440 -11.96 -18.30 -0.42
CA ASN A 440 -13.37 -18.25 -0.81
C ASN A 440 -13.93 -16.82 -0.79
N ALA A 441 -13.31 -15.94 -1.61
CA ALA A 441 -13.53 -14.50 -1.61
C ALA A 441 -14.56 -14.00 -2.64
N VAL A 442 -15.14 -14.85 -3.48
CA VAL A 442 -15.99 -14.42 -4.61
C VAL A 442 -17.19 -13.59 -4.16
N TYR A 443 -17.82 -13.94 -3.03
CA TYR A 443 -18.92 -13.15 -2.45
C TYR A 443 -18.50 -11.71 -2.14
N MET A 444 -17.32 -11.52 -1.56
CA MET A 444 -16.79 -10.19 -1.23
C MET A 444 -16.53 -9.36 -2.49
N MET A 445 -16.07 -10.01 -3.57
CA MET A 445 -15.83 -9.35 -4.85
C MET A 445 -17.15 -8.90 -5.47
N GLU A 446 -18.19 -9.75 -5.44
CA GLU A 446 -19.53 -9.45 -5.96
C GLU A 446 -20.17 -8.28 -5.21
N LYS A 447 -20.09 -8.26 -3.88
CA LYS A 447 -20.63 -7.19 -3.02
C LYS A 447 -19.74 -5.96 -2.93
N GLN A 448 -18.53 -5.99 -3.49
CA GLN A 448 -17.53 -4.91 -3.44
C GLN A 448 -17.03 -4.52 -2.04
N TYR A 449 -17.18 -5.39 -1.06
CA TYR A 449 -16.76 -5.15 0.33
C TYR A 449 -15.24 -5.03 0.51
N LEU A 450 -14.48 -5.64 -0.40
CA LEU A 450 -13.01 -5.59 -0.39
C LEU A 450 -12.46 -4.17 -0.37
N PHE A 451 -13.09 -3.23 -1.09
CA PHE A 451 -12.59 -1.87 -1.21
C PHE A 451 -12.58 -1.13 0.13
N GLN A 452 -13.69 -1.21 0.89
CA GLN A 452 -13.79 -0.55 2.18
C GLN A 452 -12.77 -1.11 3.17
N ILE A 453 -12.68 -2.44 3.28
CA ILE A 453 -11.74 -3.10 4.19
C ILE A 453 -10.28 -2.80 3.82
N MET A 454 -9.91 -2.95 2.55
CA MET A 454 -8.53 -2.68 2.12
C MET A 454 -8.13 -1.23 2.37
N ASN A 455 -9.05 -0.28 2.15
CA ASN A 455 -8.81 1.13 2.47
C ASN A 455 -8.66 1.38 3.97
N ALA A 456 -9.54 0.80 4.81
CA ALA A 456 -9.48 0.95 6.25
C ALA A 456 -8.17 0.39 6.80
N LEU A 457 -7.78 -0.82 6.38
CA LEU A 457 -6.51 -1.46 6.74
C LEU A 457 -5.31 -0.60 6.32
N THR A 458 -5.24 -0.23 5.04
CA THR A 458 -4.11 0.53 4.50
C THR A 458 -3.95 1.88 5.19
N ARG A 459 -5.05 2.66 5.35
CA ARG A 459 -5.02 3.97 6.00
C ARG A 459 -4.62 3.88 7.46
N SER A 460 -5.16 2.92 8.19
CA SER A 460 -4.86 2.75 9.60
C SER A 460 -3.40 2.35 9.84
N MET A 461 -2.88 1.42 9.03
CA MET A 461 -1.47 1.01 9.08
C MET A 461 -0.52 2.14 8.67
N GLU A 462 -0.84 2.89 7.61
CA GLU A 462 -0.05 4.05 7.20
C GLU A 462 -0.03 5.14 8.27
N ASN A 463 -1.16 5.39 8.94
CA ASN A 463 -1.24 6.33 10.06
C ASN A 463 -0.38 5.89 11.24
N LEU A 464 -0.41 4.61 11.61
CA LEU A 464 0.45 4.07 12.67
C LEU A 464 1.93 4.22 12.31
N HIS A 465 2.33 3.84 11.11
CA HIS A 465 3.70 4.00 10.63
C HIS A 465 4.17 5.47 10.67
N LYS A 466 3.31 6.41 10.25
CA LYS A 466 3.59 7.85 10.35
C LYS A 466 3.73 8.33 11.81
N LYS A 467 2.91 7.82 12.74
CA LYS A 467 3.05 8.11 14.17
C LYS A 467 4.41 7.65 14.72
N GLU A 468 4.82 6.42 14.38
CA GLU A 468 6.12 5.87 14.80
C GLU A 468 7.30 6.67 14.21
N MET A 469 7.21 7.01 12.92
CA MET A 469 8.21 7.86 12.26
C MET A 469 8.33 9.22 12.93
N LEU A 470 7.22 9.89 13.23
CA LEU A 470 7.22 11.18 13.91
C LEU A 470 7.79 11.08 15.34
N ALA A 471 7.46 10.01 16.07
CA ALA A 471 8.01 9.77 17.41
C ALA A 471 9.54 9.55 17.35
N TYR A 472 10.03 8.77 16.37
CA TYR A 472 11.45 8.60 16.11
C TYR A 472 12.14 9.92 15.77
N MET A 473 11.59 10.70 14.83
CA MET A 473 12.15 12.00 14.44
C MET A 473 12.19 12.99 15.60
N ASN A 474 11.15 13.05 16.43
CA ASN A 474 11.11 13.90 17.61
C ASN A 474 12.17 13.50 18.64
N ARG A 475 12.39 12.21 18.86
CA ARG A 475 13.47 11.71 19.72
C ARG A 475 14.84 12.09 19.15
N LYS A 476 15.03 11.91 17.86
CA LYS A 476 16.26 12.26 17.16
C LYS A 476 16.56 13.76 17.27
N LEU A 477 15.57 14.61 17.00
CA LEU A 477 15.69 16.06 17.18
C LEU A 477 16.03 16.41 18.65
N SER A 478 15.33 15.79 19.59
CA SER A 478 15.61 16.00 21.02
C SER A 478 17.02 15.57 21.40
N SER A 479 17.52 14.46 20.87
CA SER A 479 18.88 14.00 21.11
C SER A 479 19.93 14.97 20.55
N LEU A 480 19.75 15.45 19.31
CA LEU A 480 20.63 16.45 18.69
C LEU A 480 20.64 17.77 19.48
N TYR A 481 19.51 18.13 20.08
CA TYR A 481 19.39 19.36 20.89
C TYR A 481 20.11 19.28 22.24
N ILE A 482 20.20 18.10 22.87
CA ILE A 482 20.76 17.89 24.19
C ILE A 482 22.14 17.19 24.20
N MET A 483 22.67 16.78 23.06
CA MET A 483 23.95 16.08 22.92
C MET A 483 25.03 17.01 22.36
N ASP A 484 26.28 16.79 22.74
CA ASP A 484 27.47 17.40 22.15
C ASP A 484 27.94 16.55 20.95
N THR A 485 27.98 17.15 19.78
CA THR A 485 28.26 16.44 18.52
C THR A 485 29.68 15.89 18.40
N LEU A 486 30.65 16.48 19.14
CA LEU A 486 32.03 16.01 19.10
C LEU A 486 32.25 14.79 20.01
N THR A 487 31.63 14.80 21.19
CA THR A 487 31.93 13.83 22.24
C THR A 487 30.88 12.76 22.43
N GLY A 488 29.64 12.98 21.94
CA GLY A 488 28.52 12.12 22.24
C GLY A 488 28.01 12.14 23.67
N MET A 489 28.53 13.07 24.51
CA MET A 489 28.02 13.36 25.85
C MET A 489 26.84 14.34 25.80
N TYR A 490 26.13 14.54 26.90
CA TYR A 490 25.16 15.62 26.96
C TYR A 490 25.85 16.98 26.81
N ASN A 491 25.24 17.90 26.07
CA ASN A 491 25.69 19.28 25.98
C ASN A 491 25.21 20.12 27.20
N ARG A 492 25.48 21.41 27.20
CA ARG A 492 25.08 22.32 28.28
C ARG A 492 23.57 22.29 28.57
N MET A 493 22.73 22.19 27.55
CA MET A 493 21.27 22.11 27.73
C MET A 493 20.83 20.76 28.30
N GLY A 494 21.42 19.66 27.79
CA GLY A 494 21.19 18.31 28.30
C GLY A 494 21.60 18.16 29.74
N TYR A 495 22.77 18.65 30.08
CA TYR A 495 23.29 18.72 31.47
C TYR A 495 22.33 19.45 32.41
N GLN A 496 21.87 20.66 32.03
CA GLN A 496 21.00 21.45 32.88
C GLN A 496 19.69 20.74 33.15
N ARG A 497 19.03 20.28 32.11
CA ARG A 497 17.72 19.59 32.18
C ARG A 497 17.79 18.29 32.99
N LEU A 498 18.73 17.40 32.62
CA LEU A 498 18.83 16.06 33.21
C LEU A 498 19.45 16.11 34.59
N GLY A 499 20.40 17.05 34.86
CA GLY A 499 21.00 17.27 36.17
C GLY A 499 20.00 17.78 37.19
N GLU A 500 19.18 18.77 36.81
CA GLU A 500 18.09 19.28 37.67
C GLU A 500 17.06 18.19 37.99
N GLU A 501 16.68 17.39 36.98
CA GLU A 501 15.75 16.29 37.17
C GLU A 501 16.34 15.20 38.08
N SER A 502 17.59 14.78 37.84
CA SER A 502 18.29 13.82 38.72
C SER A 502 18.38 14.33 40.16
N PHE A 503 18.66 15.63 40.33
CA PHE A 503 18.71 16.25 41.65
C PHE A 503 17.33 16.27 42.33
N ARG A 504 16.27 16.63 41.61
CA ARG A 504 14.89 16.59 42.09
C ARG A 504 14.47 15.20 42.55
N VAL A 505 14.71 14.19 41.69
CA VAL A 505 14.38 12.78 41.96
C VAL A 505 15.16 12.23 43.13
N SER A 506 16.46 12.57 43.26
CA SER A 506 17.30 12.13 44.38
C SER A 506 16.82 12.70 45.70
N ARG A 507 16.42 13.99 45.75
CA ARG A 507 15.83 14.60 46.96
C ARG A 507 14.53 13.95 47.39
N LEU A 508 13.62 13.66 46.44
CA LEU A 508 12.36 12.97 46.74
C LEU A 508 12.59 11.57 47.32
N ASN A 509 13.64 10.89 46.91
CA ASN A 509 14.01 9.55 47.39
C ASN A 509 14.99 9.54 48.54
N ASN A 510 15.32 10.71 49.14
CA ASN A 510 16.30 10.88 50.18
C ASN A 510 17.68 10.26 49.85
N ARG A 511 18.11 10.40 48.60
CA ARG A 511 19.38 9.88 48.06
C ARG A 511 20.35 11.03 47.81
N LYS A 512 21.65 10.78 48.00
CA LYS A 512 22.71 11.72 47.67
C LYS A 512 23.20 11.52 46.26
N LEU A 513 23.56 12.61 45.58
CA LEU A 513 24.26 12.60 44.30
C LEU A 513 25.73 12.98 44.50
N LEU A 514 26.56 12.40 43.68
CA LEU A 514 27.95 12.81 43.48
C LEU A 514 28.01 13.64 42.21
N ILE A 515 28.48 14.89 42.30
CA ILE A 515 28.68 15.79 41.18
C ILE A 515 30.18 16.01 41.01
N LEU A 516 30.70 15.74 39.82
CA LEU A 516 32.07 16.07 39.43
C LEU A 516 32.03 17.20 38.41
N PHE A 517 32.83 18.24 38.63
CA PHE A 517 33.15 19.23 37.62
C PHE A 517 34.60 19.01 37.17
N VAL A 518 34.82 18.92 35.87
CA VAL A 518 36.09 18.45 35.30
C VAL A 518 36.55 19.41 34.22
N ASP A 519 37.84 19.71 34.20
CA ASP A 519 38.49 20.55 33.19
C ASP A 519 39.71 19.82 32.62
N LEU A 520 39.79 19.73 31.28
CA LEU A 520 40.91 19.10 30.57
C LEU A 520 42.11 20.06 30.59
N ASP A 521 43.16 19.68 31.30
CA ASP A 521 44.33 20.52 31.51
C ASP A 521 45.06 20.83 30.19
N ARG A 522 45.39 22.11 29.95
CA ARG A 522 46.22 22.60 28.84
C ARG A 522 45.65 22.44 27.43
N LEU A 523 44.36 22.35 27.24
CA LEU A 523 43.76 22.24 25.91
C LEU A 523 44.24 23.37 24.97
N LYS A 524 44.35 24.62 25.48
CA LYS A 524 44.87 25.73 24.67
C LYS A 524 46.30 25.49 24.17
N TYR A 525 47.18 24.98 25.03
CA TYR A 525 48.56 24.64 24.63
C TYR A 525 48.58 23.50 23.58
N ILE A 526 47.73 22.52 23.74
CA ILE A 526 47.58 21.42 22.76
C ILE A 526 47.17 21.99 21.42
N ASN A 527 46.13 22.82 21.39
CA ASN A 527 45.65 23.45 20.15
C ASN A 527 46.72 24.33 19.50
N ASP A 528 47.40 25.16 20.28
CA ASP A 528 48.40 26.12 19.76
C ASP A 528 49.68 25.41 19.25
N THR A 529 50.01 24.22 19.80
CA THR A 529 51.26 23.50 19.48
C THR A 529 51.06 22.40 18.45
N PHE A 530 49.95 21.65 18.51
CA PHE A 530 49.72 20.45 17.72
C PHE A 530 48.53 20.59 16.74
N GLY A 531 47.73 21.66 16.86
CA GLY A 531 46.57 21.93 16.04
C GLY A 531 45.25 21.45 16.66
N HIS A 532 44.14 21.99 16.12
CA HIS A 532 42.79 21.75 16.66
C HIS A 532 42.36 20.27 16.56
N GLU A 533 42.82 19.52 15.57
CA GLU A 533 42.53 18.09 15.45
C GLU A 533 43.02 17.29 16.67
N TYR A 534 44.23 17.61 17.18
CA TYR A 534 44.76 17.00 18.40
C TYR A 534 44.01 17.46 19.64
N GLY A 535 43.47 18.70 19.65
CA GLY A 535 42.58 19.18 20.69
C GLY A 535 41.26 18.41 20.74
N ASP A 536 40.67 18.20 19.59
CA ASP A 536 39.43 17.41 19.46
C ASP A 536 39.67 15.95 19.89
N MET A 537 40.80 15.34 19.51
CA MET A 537 41.19 14.02 20.00
C MET A 537 41.32 13.97 21.52
N ALA A 538 41.92 15.00 22.12
CA ALA A 538 42.07 15.11 23.57
C ALA A 538 40.72 15.25 24.29
N ILE A 539 39.80 16.07 23.74
CA ILE A 539 38.43 16.24 24.23
C ILE A 539 37.67 14.90 24.14
N CYS A 540 37.74 14.22 23.02
CA CYS A 540 37.11 12.91 22.82
C CYS A 540 37.68 11.83 23.76
N ALA A 541 39.00 11.86 24.05
CA ALA A 541 39.62 10.96 25.03
C ALA A 541 39.10 11.23 26.46
N ALA A 542 38.96 12.51 26.83
CA ALA A 542 38.37 12.89 28.13
C ALA A 542 36.93 12.43 28.27
N ALA A 543 36.14 12.64 27.24
CA ALA A 543 34.76 12.20 27.19
C ALA A 543 34.62 10.67 27.34
N ARG A 544 35.41 9.90 26.59
CA ARG A 544 35.42 8.42 26.72
C ARG A 544 35.84 7.98 28.12
N ALA A 545 36.85 8.58 28.69
CA ALA A 545 37.29 8.24 30.05
C ALA A 545 36.20 8.47 31.08
N LEU A 546 35.46 9.57 30.98
CA LEU A 546 34.33 9.87 31.86
C LEU A 546 33.18 8.89 31.65
N MET A 547 32.78 8.64 30.42
CA MET A 547 31.67 7.72 30.10
C MET A 547 31.97 6.27 30.51
N GLN A 548 33.19 5.76 30.28
CA GLN A 548 33.58 4.40 30.65
C GLN A 548 33.62 4.21 32.19
N CYS A 549 33.88 5.27 32.94
CA CYS A 549 33.92 5.22 34.39
C CYS A 549 32.58 5.50 35.07
N SER A 550 31.59 6.01 34.31
CA SER A 550 30.28 6.40 34.83
C SER A 550 29.42 5.20 35.20
N SER A 551 28.50 5.38 36.13
CA SER A 551 27.43 4.44 36.42
C SER A 551 26.36 4.47 35.32
N ARG A 552 25.48 3.48 35.26
CA ARG A 552 24.41 3.37 34.23
C ARG A 552 23.39 4.51 34.32
N ASP A 553 23.20 5.07 35.51
CA ASP A 553 22.26 6.16 35.81
C ASP A 553 22.93 7.55 35.77
N ALA A 554 24.20 7.63 35.34
CA ALA A 554 24.94 8.87 35.29
C ALA A 554 24.52 9.81 34.18
N VAL A 555 24.72 11.12 34.41
CA VAL A 555 24.57 12.17 33.41
C VAL A 555 25.97 12.76 33.11
N PRO A 556 26.70 12.19 32.15
CA PRO A 556 27.96 12.74 31.68
C PRO A 556 27.70 13.84 30.65
N ALA A 557 28.28 15.01 30.85
CA ALA A 557 28.05 16.17 29.97
C ALA A 557 29.33 16.96 29.69
N ARG A 558 29.38 17.60 28.53
CA ARG A 558 30.35 18.63 28.17
C ARG A 558 29.65 19.98 28.18
N THR A 559 30.08 20.88 29.08
CA THR A 559 29.41 22.17 29.27
C THR A 559 30.00 23.30 28.42
N GLY A 560 31.22 23.11 27.91
CA GLY A 560 31.89 24.05 27.01
C GLY A 560 33.36 23.65 26.82
N GLY A 561 33.99 24.01 25.72
CA GLY A 561 35.42 23.87 25.46
C GLY A 561 36.08 22.61 26.06
N ASP A 562 36.79 22.80 27.18
CA ASP A 562 37.51 21.80 27.96
C ASP A 562 36.78 21.36 29.27
N GLU A 563 35.55 21.85 29.49
CA GLU A 563 34.78 21.62 30.71
C GLU A 563 33.76 20.48 30.57
N PHE A 564 33.75 19.60 31.57
CA PHE A 564 32.83 18.48 31.66
C PHE A 564 32.17 18.41 33.04
N VAL A 565 30.97 17.82 33.08
CA VAL A 565 30.25 17.53 34.33
C VAL A 565 29.82 16.07 34.32
N LEU A 566 29.96 15.39 35.44
CA LEU A 566 29.44 14.05 35.65
C LEU A 566 28.56 14.05 36.90
N ILE A 567 27.32 13.64 36.78
CA ILE A 567 26.38 13.53 37.89
C ILE A 567 25.96 12.08 37.99
N GLN A 568 26.05 11.48 39.15
CA GLN A 568 25.60 10.11 39.40
C GLN A 568 25.20 9.89 40.85
N THR A 569 24.54 8.78 41.14
CA THR A 569 24.19 8.40 42.52
C THR A 569 25.46 8.23 43.38
N TYR A 570 25.50 8.90 44.56
CA TYR A 570 26.56 8.72 45.53
C TYR A 570 26.40 7.39 46.27
N GLN A 571 27.49 6.68 46.46
CA GLN A 571 27.54 5.42 47.21
C GLN A 571 28.33 5.54 48.52
N SER A 572 29.58 5.93 48.44
CA SER A 572 30.46 6.21 49.59
C SER A 572 31.63 7.10 49.20
N ASP A 573 32.33 7.67 50.20
CA ASP A 573 33.54 8.47 49.96
C ASP A 573 34.68 7.65 49.35
N GLU A 574 34.77 6.37 49.67
CA GLU A 574 35.77 5.47 49.12
C GLU A 574 35.50 5.23 47.61
N VAL A 575 34.26 4.94 47.25
CA VAL A 575 33.83 4.74 45.84
C VAL A 575 34.04 6.04 45.05
N SER A 576 33.76 7.20 45.63
CA SER A 576 33.96 8.51 45.01
C SER A 576 35.44 8.80 44.72
N ARG A 577 36.33 8.49 45.68
CA ARG A 577 37.79 8.62 45.50
C ARG A 577 38.32 7.65 44.45
N GLU A 578 37.87 6.40 44.46
CA GLU A 578 38.28 5.39 43.49
C GLU A 578 37.77 5.77 42.07
N LEU A 579 36.58 6.33 41.96
CA LEU A 579 36.07 6.84 40.69
C LEU A 579 37.00 7.90 40.08
N VAL A 580 37.40 8.89 40.85
CA VAL A 580 38.33 9.96 40.41
C VAL A 580 39.68 9.36 39.96
N LEU A 581 40.23 8.42 40.72
CA LEU A 581 41.47 7.73 40.34
C LEU A 581 41.30 6.90 39.06
N ARG A 582 40.19 6.19 38.92
CA ARG A 582 39.88 5.41 37.74
C ARG A 582 39.73 6.30 36.50
N ILE A 583 39.01 7.42 36.58
CA ILE A 583 38.89 8.39 35.49
C ILE A 583 40.26 8.86 35.01
N ARG A 584 41.17 9.21 35.93
CA ARG A 584 42.52 9.66 35.57
C ARG A 584 43.35 8.57 34.88
N ARG A 585 43.31 7.33 35.39
CA ARG A 585 44.00 6.19 34.78
C ARG A 585 43.46 5.88 33.39
N THR A 586 42.13 5.93 33.25
CA THR A 586 41.46 5.69 31.95
C THR A 586 41.82 6.79 30.94
N LEU A 587 41.86 8.06 31.35
CA LEU A 587 42.28 9.16 30.47
C LEU A 587 43.73 8.95 29.98
N GLU A 588 44.64 8.57 30.88
CA GLU A 588 46.03 8.29 30.50
C GLU A 588 46.15 7.12 29.54
N ALA A 589 45.34 6.07 29.75
CA ALA A 589 45.27 4.91 28.86
C ALA A 589 44.72 5.28 27.50
N GLU A 590 43.63 6.08 27.42
CA GLU A 590 43.05 6.61 26.19
C GLU A 590 44.08 7.45 25.38
N GLY A 591 44.83 8.33 26.04
CA GLY A 591 45.88 9.10 25.38
C GLY A 591 46.99 8.23 24.78
N LYS A 592 47.40 7.18 25.49
CA LYS A 592 48.39 6.20 25.00
C LYS A 592 47.83 5.36 23.83
N ALA A 593 46.60 4.92 23.94
CA ALA A 593 45.94 4.11 22.87
C ALA A 593 45.84 4.91 21.56
N GLN A 594 45.58 6.20 21.62
CA GLN A 594 45.50 7.08 20.47
C GLN A 594 46.88 7.59 20.00
N LYS A 595 47.97 7.18 20.66
CA LYS A 595 49.34 7.59 20.35
C LYS A 595 49.52 9.13 20.34
N LEU A 596 48.86 9.83 21.28
CA LEU A 596 48.99 11.27 21.36
C LEU A 596 50.45 11.68 21.76
N PRO A 597 51.02 12.72 21.13
CA PRO A 597 52.40 13.14 21.37
C PRO A 597 52.59 13.88 22.69
N PHE A 598 51.56 13.98 23.52
CA PHE A 598 51.54 14.65 24.83
C PHE A 598 50.73 13.86 25.84
N PRO A 599 51.04 13.97 27.14
CA PRO A 599 50.24 13.34 28.17
C PRO A 599 48.94 14.13 28.43
N LEU A 600 47.83 13.40 28.60
CA LEU A 600 46.55 13.98 29.02
C LEU A 600 46.46 14.00 30.54
N SER A 601 45.91 15.09 31.06
CA SER A 601 45.52 15.22 32.47
C SER A 601 44.28 16.09 32.62
N MET A 602 43.52 15.89 33.69
CA MET A 602 42.33 16.69 33.99
C MET A 602 42.29 17.09 35.47
N SER A 603 41.77 18.27 35.75
CA SER A 603 41.48 18.76 37.10
C SER A 603 40.03 18.44 37.46
N ILE A 604 39.77 17.90 38.64
CA ILE A 604 38.48 17.36 39.06
C ILE A 604 38.09 17.89 40.42
N GLY A 605 36.98 18.62 40.50
CA GLY A 605 36.31 18.99 41.73
C GLY A 605 35.10 18.12 42.00
N THR A 606 34.92 17.67 43.21
CA THR A 606 33.81 16.78 43.59
C THR A 606 32.98 17.38 44.73
N VAL A 607 31.66 17.17 44.69
CA VAL A 607 30.75 17.50 45.78
C VAL A 607 29.67 16.43 45.90
N VAL A 608 29.25 16.17 47.12
CA VAL A 608 28.13 15.28 47.44
C VAL A 608 26.95 16.14 47.87
N THR A 609 25.79 15.92 47.29
CA THR A 609 24.57 16.66 47.65
C THR A 609 24.00 16.16 48.96
N ASP A 610 23.40 17.07 49.72
CA ASP A 610 22.61 16.72 50.89
C ASP A 610 21.11 16.91 50.57
N PRO A 611 20.29 15.85 50.62
CA PRO A 611 18.85 15.94 50.33
C PRO A 611 18.08 16.89 51.26
N GLU A 612 18.58 17.09 52.49
CA GLU A 612 17.95 17.95 53.50
C GLU A 612 18.39 19.42 53.42
N SER A 613 19.43 19.73 52.64
CA SER A 613 19.93 21.07 52.44
C SER A 613 19.01 21.96 51.62
N GLU A 614 18.99 23.27 51.91
CA GLU A 614 18.30 24.28 51.10
C GLU A 614 19.05 24.66 49.82
N GLN A 615 20.27 24.16 49.61
CA GLN A 615 21.07 24.45 48.43
C GLN A 615 20.40 23.93 47.17
N THR A 616 20.49 24.72 46.09
CA THR A 616 20.02 24.36 44.77
C THR A 616 21.04 23.49 44.02
N PHE A 617 20.62 22.83 42.95
CA PHE A 617 21.51 22.11 42.05
C PHE A 617 22.68 23.01 41.57
N ALA A 618 22.35 24.24 41.18
CA ALA A 618 23.35 25.22 40.72
C ALA A 618 24.39 25.58 41.80
N ASP A 619 24.02 25.62 43.09
CA ASP A 619 24.94 25.88 44.17
C ASP A 619 25.94 24.74 44.36
N TYR A 620 25.47 23.48 44.28
CA TYR A 620 26.36 22.33 44.34
C TYR A 620 27.34 22.28 43.17
N VAL A 621 26.88 22.62 41.95
CA VAL A 621 27.76 22.69 40.77
C VAL A 621 28.83 23.76 40.96
N LYS A 622 28.50 24.94 41.49
CA LYS A 622 29.48 25.98 41.79
C LYS A 622 30.51 25.53 42.82
N ILE A 623 30.10 24.75 43.82
CA ILE A 623 31.04 24.18 44.81
C ILE A 623 32.00 23.20 44.12
N ALA A 624 31.50 22.33 43.23
CA ALA A 624 32.34 21.41 42.48
C ALA A 624 33.33 22.16 41.58
N ASP A 625 32.87 23.19 40.87
CA ASP A 625 33.70 24.06 40.02
C ASP A 625 34.82 24.73 40.82
N SER A 626 34.49 25.35 41.97
CA SER A 626 35.48 25.98 42.83
C SER A 626 36.56 24.98 43.26
N ARG A 627 36.21 23.78 43.65
CA ARG A 627 37.15 22.70 44.02
C ARG A 627 38.03 22.24 42.85
N MET A 628 37.49 22.16 41.68
CA MET A 628 38.23 21.87 40.44
C MET A 628 39.26 22.97 40.16
N TYR A 629 38.86 24.23 40.31
CA TYR A 629 39.76 25.37 40.11
C TYR A 629 40.90 25.38 41.12
N GLU A 630 40.66 25.09 42.42
CA GLU A 630 41.69 24.94 43.44
C GLU A 630 42.70 23.86 43.03
N GLU A 631 42.26 22.68 42.57
CA GLU A 631 43.16 21.64 42.10
C GLU A 631 43.98 22.10 40.89
N LYS A 632 43.34 22.81 39.94
CA LYS A 632 44.01 23.36 38.75
C LYS A 632 45.12 24.34 39.12
N VAL A 633 44.91 25.19 40.12
CA VAL A 633 45.92 26.13 40.64
C VAL A 633 47.05 25.39 41.32
N GLN A 634 46.79 24.44 42.22
CA GLN A 634 47.81 23.62 42.87
C GLN A 634 48.73 22.92 41.88
N LYS A 635 48.18 22.32 40.83
CA LYS A 635 48.96 21.68 39.75
C LYS A 635 49.84 22.66 38.98
N ARG A 636 49.42 23.92 38.84
CA ARG A 636 50.23 24.95 38.16
C ARG A 636 51.45 25.37 39.07
N VAL A 637 51.26 25.41 40.39
CA VAL A 637 52.32 25.78 41.35
C VAL A 637 53.35 24.66 41.47
N THR A 638 52.93 23.38 41.48
CA THR A 638 53.81 22.22 41.65
C THR A 638 54.66 21.92 40.40
N ARG A 639 54.28 22.49 39.25
CA ARG A 639 54.99 22.31 37.98
C ARG A 639 55.92 23.47 37.58
N LYS A 640 55.99 24.54 38.38
CA LYS A 640 57.06 25.58 38.36
C LYS A 640 58.24 25.12 39.19
#